data_d418272aa832bcbda830201031cb19cb
#
_entry.id   d418272aa832bcbda830201031cb19cb
#
_cell.length_a   1.000
_cell.length_b   1.000
_cell.length_c   1.000
_cell.angle_alpha   90.00
_cell.angle_beta   90.00
_cell.angle_gamma   90.00
#
_symmetry.space_group_name_H-M   'P 1'
#
loop_
_entity.id
_entity.type
_entity.pdbx_description
1 polymer ?
#
loop_
_entity_poly.entity_id
_entity_poly.type
_entity_poly.pdbx_seq_one_letter_code
_entity_poly.pdbx_strand_id
1 'polypeptide(L)'
;MNGLGRRVFLTAAGAVGVRAVTGTAAAATRTALDAVSGAGYVDVQLLNITDLHGYLSAAPARDSVITGAGGQRYTVGGVAYMATHLRRLRAGRANSFFFAPGDLFSGWEFPAFALSDEPTIEALNLMGLDFATAGNHEFDRTPGFLVRHMEQGLPYEGEGRTNTLPDSRGRRFHGADFRYYSANAVAGPGGAGVLPPYHVEWVNAPGGRQLPLGFIHLTALGTERFSNSFQPGLTTLDEVSAANRCAAELKARGVNAIVLSMHDGAVAGSAFDSGSDPSGPAYDLALRVSADIDAIVTGHWHCAFTMMLPDPSGRLRPFVEAGCHGQIVNEITLRLDPVTGAVVRELTTSTNHPNTHDVEPDPEMREVVDYWQGYATRYAGATIGRQRASFRRALSPAGESTMGNLVADWALWASAQPADSFDTSPRPEGGAADLALIALAPRTGRSLINTDLLLGSATEDPVTFERAWRAVGYGSPLVTASVTGRQLHDALEQQWATDAQGRLTYAPLAVSANVRYSFDASGPAGDRVAPADVLIGGSALRLDGTYRVVTSSYTLTGQDGYPALGGFRDPARHRRDTDSFVAYVAALGTLRAVPTGRVSAKGGALAAGRPGRLVPLGEPVPSVPAPVAAAEAAAGSTGGRPVC
;
A
#
# COMPACT_ATOMS: atom_id res chain seq x y z
N MET A 1 -30.96 48.69 -42.60
CA MET A 1 -30.57 48.39 -43.98
C MET A 1 -29.92 47.06 -44.01
N ASN A 2 -30.65 46.13 -44.56
CA ASN A 2 -30.30 44.95 -45.38
C ASN A 2 -29.22 44.02 -44.87
N GLY A 3 -29.37 42.74 -44.75
CA GLY A 3 -30.40 41.85 -45.26
C GLY A 3 -29.78 40.47 -45.52
N LEU A 4 -30.46 39.42 -45.04
CA LEU A 4 -30.68 38.14 -45.69
C LEU A 4 -29.48 37.16 -45.97
N GLY A 5 -29.65 35.97 -45.54
CA GLY A 5 -29.20 34.79 -46.22
C GLY A 5 -29.32 33.44 -45.43
N ARG A 6 -30.56 33.04 -45.09
CA ARG A 6 -30.84 31.63 -44.72
C ARG A 6 -30.69 30.73 -45.94
N ARG A 7 -29.91 29.66 -45.85
CA ARG A 7 -30.05 28.50 -46.74
C ARG A 7 -30.38 27.25 -45.92
N VAL A 8 -31.59 26.78 -46.11
CA VAL A 8 -32.15 25.50 -45.69
C VAL A 8 -31.57 24.43 -46.62
N PHE A 9 -31.03 23.36 -46.09
CA PHE A 9 -30.86 22.12 -46.83
C PHE A 9 -31.73 21.04 -46.18
N LEU A 10 -32.69 20.57 -46.95
CA LEU A 10 -33.46 19.35 -46.68
C LEU A 10 -32.54 18.13 -46.77
N THR A 11 -32.54 17.31 -45.75
CA THR A 11 -32.00 15.96 -45.81
C THR A 11 -33.17 14.97 -45.93
N ALA A 12 -33.14 14.25 -47.00
CA ALA A 12 -34.05 13.12 -47.24
C ALA A 12 -33.72 11.97 -46.28
N ALA A 13 -34.73 11.43 -45.57
CA ALA A 13 -34.64 10.27 -44.76
C ALA A 13 -34.55 9.00 -45.65
N GLY A 14 -33.39 8.37 -45.66
CA GLY A 14 -33.23 7.00 -46.18
C GLY A 14 -33.16 6.04 -45.02
N ALA A 15 -34.26 5.30 -44.77
CA ALA A 15 -34.24 4.18 -43.83
C ALA A 15 -33.50 3.01 -44.47
N VAL A 16 -32.26 2.75 -44.01
CA VAL A 16 -31.55 1.52 -44.30
C VAL A 16 -31.68 0.64 -43.05
N GLY A 17 -32.43 -0.45 -43.24
CA GLY A 17 -32.61 -1.48 -42.22
C GLY A 17 -31.28 -2.15 -41.87
N VAL A 18 -30.82 -1.95 -40.65
CA VAL A 18 -29.71 -2.71 -40.06
C VAL A 18 -30.27 -4.11 -39.72
N ARG A 19 -30.08 -5.07 -40.60
CA ARG A 19 -30.18 -6.48 -40.25
C ARG A 19 -29.03 -6.84 -39.34
N ALA A 20 -29.37 -7.42 -38.17
CA ALA A 20 -28.43 -7.98 -37.22
C ALA A 20 -27.50 -9.03 -37.89
N VAL A 21 -26.25 -8.69 -38.08
CA VAL A 21 -25.17 -9.60 -38.47
C VAL A 21 -24.29 -9.81 -37.24
N THR A 22 -24.86 -10.31 -36.14
CA THR A 22 -24.12 -10.61 -34.91
C THR A 22 -23.76 -12.08 -34.74
N GLY A 23 -24.20 -12.96 -35.64
CA GLY A 23 -23.91 -14.39 -35.56
C GLY A 23 -22.74 -14.87 -36.42
N THR A 24 -22.42 -14.18 -37.52
CA THR A 24 -21.45 -14.68 -38.50
C THR A 24 -20.03 -14.20 -38.26
N ALA A 25 -19.83 -13.04 -37.63
CA ALA A 25 -18.49 -12.53 -37.32
C ALA A 25 -17.85 -13.32 -36.15
N ALA A 26 -18.61 -13.64 -35.11
CA ALA A 26 -18.11 -14.45 -33.98
C ALA A 26 -17.85 -15.92 -34.40
N ALA A 27 -18.62 -16.47 -35.30
CA ALA A 27 -18.38 -17.82 -35.86
C ALA A 27 -17.21 -17.83 -36.84
N ALA A 28 -17.03 -16.78 -37.66
CA ALA A 28 -15.88 -16.67 -38.56
C ALA A 28 -14.57 -16.43 -37.80
N THR A 29 -14.61 -15.67 -36.69
CA THR A 29 -13.42 -15.49 -35.82
C THR A 29 -13.10 -16.79 -35.09
N ARG A 30 -14.09 -17.55 -34.63
CA ARG A 30 -13.87 -18.85 -34.00
C ARG A 30 -13.34 -19.90 -34.98
N THR A 31 -13.87 -19.98 -36.20
CA THR A 31 -13.36 -20.88 -37.26
C THR A 31 -11.96 -20.44 -37.76
N ALA A 32 -11.64 -19.15 -37.79
CA ALA A 32 -10.30 -18.67 -38.08
C ALA A 32 -9.31 -19.00 -36.94
N LEU A 33 -9.72 -18.87 -35.69
CA LEU A 33 -8.95 -19.29 -34.50
C LEU A 33 -8.75 -20.83 -34.51
N ASP A 34 -9.77 -21.62 -34.84
CA ASP A 34 -9.68 -23.08 -34.91
C ASP A 34 -8.82 -23.55 -36.10
N ALA A 35 -8.79 -22.81 -37.20
CA ALA A 35 -7.92 -23.09 -38.35
C ALA A 35 -6.47 -22.74 -38.09
N VAL A 36 -6.21 -21.73 -37.27
CA VAL A 36 -4.86 -21.31 -36.84
C VAL A 36 -4.36 -22.21 -35.70
N SER A 37 -5.24 -22.81 -34.88
CA SER A 37 -4.86 -23.83 -33.88
C SER A 37 -4.24 -25.10 -34.49
N GLY A 38 -4.41 -25.34 -35.79
CA GLY A 38 -3.68 -26.36 -36.54
C GLY A 38 -2.22 -26.04 -36.84
N ALA A 39 -1.75 -24.86 -36.56
CA ALA A 39 -0.38 -24.42 -36.85
C ALA A 39 0.69 -24.85 -35.82
N GLY A 40 0.31 -25.57 -34.76
CA GLY A 40 1.25 -26.15 -33.81
C GLY A 40 1.91 -25.16 -32.85
N TYR A 41 1.29 -24.01 -32.58
CA TYR A 41 1.75 -23.06 -31.56
C TYR A 41 1.73 -23.66 -30.15
N VAL A 42 2.55 -23.08 -29.26
CA VAL A 42 2.62 -23.48 -27.85
C VAL A 42 1.82 -22.49 -27.00
N ASP A 43 0.76 -23.00 -26.39
CA ASP A 43 -0.05 -22.18 -25.48
C ASP A 43 0.60 -22.06 -24.11
N VAL A 44 0.65 -20.84 -23.58
CA VAL A 44 1.12 -20.52 -22.24
C VAL A 44 0.05 -19.71 -21.52
N GLN A 45 -0.41 -20.23 -20.40
CA GLN A 45 -1.34 -19.56 -19.52
C GLN A 45 -0.57 -18.78 -18.43
N LEU A 46 -0.85 -17.51 -18.31
CA LEU A 46 -0.36 -16.62 -17.26
C LEU A 46 -1.55 -16.22 -16.39
N LEU A 47 -1.58 -16.67 -15.16
CA LEU A 47 -2.56 -16.27 -14.15
C LEU A 47 -1.93 -15.28 -13.21
N ASN A 48 -2.64 -14.22 -12.86
CA ASN A 48 -2.14 -13.27 -11.88
C ASN A 48 -3.25 -12.71 -10.97
N ILE A 49 -2.84 -12.33 -9.78
CA ILE A 49 -3.59 -11.55 -8.81
C ILE A 49 -2.69 -10.39 -8.38
N THR A 50 -3.26 -9.31 -7.88
CA THR A 50 -2.50 -8.18 -7.35
C THR A 50 -3.13 -7.64 -6.07
N ASP A 51 -2.34 -6.93 -5.27
CA ASP A 51 -2.83 -6.14 -4.14
C ASP A 51 -3.73 -6.97 -3.19
N LEU A 52 -3.29 -8.20 -2.87
CA LEU A 52 -4.04 -9.07 -1.96
C LEU A 52 -4.11 -8.51 -0.54
N HIS A 53 -3.04 -7.82 -0.09
CA HIS A 53 -2.94 -7.15 1.21
C HIS A 53 -3.36 -8.01 2.40
N GLY A 54 -3.08 -9.32 2.33
CA GLY A 54 -3.42 -10.25 3.41
C GLY A 54 -4.90 -10.56 3.59
N TYR A 55 -5.76 -10.15 2.67
CA TYR A 55 -7.19 -10.47 2.72
C TYR A 55 -7.45 -11.93 2.39
N LEU A 56 -7.41 -12.78 3.43
CA LEU A 56 -7.71 -14.21 3.30
C LEU A 56 -9.21 -14.47 3.23
N SER A 57 -10.01 -13.66 3.92
CA SER A 57 -11.47 -13.64 3.82
C SER A 57 -11.94 -12.66 2.75
N ALA A 58 -13.23 -12.71 2.40
CA ALA A 58 -13.80 -11.68 1.55
C ALA A 58 -13.64 -10.30 2.21
N ALA A 59 -13.21 -9.32 1.42
CA ALA A 59 -13.03 -7.94 1.87
C ALA A 59 -14.35 -7.33 2.39
N PRO A 60 -14.32 -6.21 3.12
CA PRO A 60 -15.52 -5.50 3.54
C PRO A 60 -16.43 -5.14 2.37
N ALA A 61 -17.72 -4.94 2.64
CA ALA A 61 -18.80 -4.80 1.65
C ALA A 61 -18.51 -3.86 0.46
N ARG A 62 -17.66 -2.86 0.65
CA ARG A 62 -17.22 -1.94 -0.39
C ARG A 62 -16.38 -2.62 -1.48
N ASP A 63 -15.45 -3.47 -1.06
CA ASP A 63 -14.46 -4.11 -1.94
C ASP A 63 -14.83 -5.56 -2.27
N SER A 64 -15.98 -6.05 -1.80
CA SER A 64 -16.50 -7.39 -2.09
C SER A 64 -17.49 -7.44 -3.25
N VAL A 65 -17.67 -6.34 -3.98
CA VAL A 65 -18.58 -6.27 -5.15
C VAL A 65 -17.89 -5.54 -6.28
N ILE A 66 -17.79 -6.19 -7.45
CA ILE A 66 -17.28 -5.60 -8.68
C ILE A 66 -18.37 -5.58 -9.77
N THR A 67 -18.20 -4.71 -10.76
CA THR A 67 -19.18 -4.52 -11.84
C THR A 67 -18.51 -4.76 -13.19
N GLY A 68 -19.15 -5.56 -14.06
CA GLY A 68 -18.73 -5.79 -15.43
C GLY A 68 -19.26 -4.74 -16.40
N ALA A 69 -18.73 -4.71 -17.62
CA ALA A 69 -19.12 -3.78 -18.69
C ALA A 69 -20.60 -3.85 -19.06
N GLY A 70 -21.25 -4.99 -18.86
CA GLY A 70 -22.70 -5.18 -19.03
C GLY A 70 -23.53 -4.70 -17.84
N GLY A 71 -22.94 -4.10 -16.80
CA GLY A 71 -23.61 -3.66 -15.59
C GLY A 71 -23.92 -4.78 -14.58
N GLN A 72 -23.49 -6.01 -14.85
CA GLN A 72 -23.64 -7.12 -13.90
C GLN A 72 -22.75 -6.89 -12.69
N ARG A 73 -23.28 -7.18 -11.50
CA ARG A 73 -22.56 -7.10 -10.24
C ARG A 73 -22.24 -8.49 -9.71
N TYR A 74 -21.02 -8.67 -9.22
CA TYR A 74 -20.52 -9.93 -8.70
C TYR A 74 -20.06 -9.73 -7.26
N THR A 75 -20.49 -10.64 -6.36
CA THR A 75 -19.89 -10.76 -5.02
C THR A 75 -18.62 -11.60 -5.15
N VAL A 76 -17.51 -11.06 -4.67
CA VAL A 76 -16.17 -11.61 -4.90
C VAL A 76 -15.30 -11.60 -3.64
N GLY A 77 -14.16 -12.27 -3.69
CA GLY A 77 -13.12 -12.28 -2.67
C GLY A 77 -13.08 -13.57 -1.85
N GLY A 78 -12.02 -13.66 -1.02
CA GLY A 78 -11.72 -14.83 -0.20
C GLY A 78 -10.88 -15.88 -0.93
N VAL A 79 -9.74 -16.22 -0.31
CA VAL A 79 -8.75 -17.12 -0.93
C VAL A 79 -9.23 -18.55 -1.08
N ALA A 80 -10.22 -18.99 -0.28
CA ALA A 80 -10.79 -20.33 -0.40
C ALA A 80 -11.60 -20.51 -1.71
N TYR A 81 -12.30 -19.48 -2.16
CA TYR A 81 -12.96 -19.47 -3.47
C TYR A 81 -11.93 -19.34 -4.60
N MET A 82 -10.94 -18.46 -4.41
CA MET A 82 -9.85 -18.24 -5.36
C MET A 82 -9.08 -19.53 -5.65
N ALA A 83 -8.75 -20.32 -4.63
CA ALA A 83 -8.07 -21.60 -4.80
C ALA A 83 -8.88 -22.56 -5.70
N THR A 84 -10.21 -22.56 -5.59
CA THR A 84 -11.08 -23.36 -6.48
C THR A 84 -11.08 -22.81 -7.91
N HIS A 85 -11.17 -21.48 -8.10
CA HIS A 85 -11.09 -20.86 -9.43
C HIS A 85 -9.76 -21.13 -10.10
N LEU A 86 -8.63 -20.93 -9.38
CA LEU A 86 -7.28 -21.22 -9.89
C LEU A 86 -7.13 -22.67 -10.33
N ARG A 87 -7.60 -23.64 -9.51
CA ARG A 87 -7.54 -25.05 -9.87
C ARG A 87 -8.33 -25.34 -11.13
N ARG A 88 -9.52 -24.74 -11.31
CA ARG A 88 -10.32 -24.89 -12.53
C ARG A 88 -9.65 -24.29 -13.76
N LEU A 89 -9.09 -23.09 -13.64
CA LEU A 89 -8.39 -22.41 -14.73
C LEU A 89 -7.13 -23.17 -15.17
N ARG A 90 -6.39 -23.73 -14.22
CA ARG A 90 -5.15 -24.51 -14.49
C ARG A 90 -5.42 -25.92 -15.00
N ALA A 91 -6.64 -26.44 -14.87
CA ALA A 91 -6.94 -27.81 -15.25
C ALA A 91 -6.68 -28.08 -16.73
N GLY A 92 -5.84 -29.09 -17.03
CA GLY A 92 -5.49 -29.49 -18.39
C GLY A 92 -4.52 -28.55 -19.12
N ARG A 93 -3.96 -27.52 -18.46
CA ARG A 93 -2.97 -26.62 -19.03
C ARG A 93 -1.55 -27.20 -18.87
N ALA A 94 -0.83 -27.38 -19.95
CA ALA A 94 0.53 -27.93 -19.92
C ALA A 94 1.57 -26.90 -19.44
N ASN A 95 1.34 -25.63 -19.75
CA ASN A 95 2.19 -24.51 -19.34
C ASN A 95 1.29 -23.46 -18.67
N SER A 96 1.35 -23.37 -17.34
CA SER A 96 0.55 -22.44 -16.57
C SER A 96 1.41 -21.89 -15.44
N PHE A 97 1.56 -20.58 -15.40
CA PHE A 97 2.30 -19.84 -14.36
C PHE A 97 1.33 -18.94 -13.60
N PHE A 98 1.41 -18.96 -12.26
CA PHE A 98 0.61 -18.14 -11.39
C PHE A 98 1.52 -17.18 -10.62
N PHE A 99 1.33 -15.87 -10.78
CA PHE A 99 2.22 -14.86 -10.21
C PHE A 99 1.46 -13.61 -9.75
N ALA A 100 2.18 -12.67 -9.13
CA ALA A 100 1.60 -11.43 -8.66
C ALA A 100 2.51 -10.23 -8.93
N PRO A 101 1.96 -9.09 -9.40
CA PRO A 101 2.70 -7.85 -9.55
C PRO A 101 2.92 -7.06 -8.25
N GLY A 102 2.66 -7.63 -7.06
CA GLY A 102 3.05 -7.05 -5.78
C GLY A 102 1.90 -6.78 -4.82
N ASP A 103 2.23 -6.17 -3.67
CA ASP A 103 1.36 -5.83 -2.55
C ASP A 103 0.50 -7.02 -2.07
N LEU A 104 1.16 -8.16 -1.89
CA LEU A 104 0.50 -9.37 -1.43
C LEU A 104 0.19 -9.34 0.06
N PHE A 105 0.99 -8.63 0.87
CA PHE A 105 0.84 -8.52 2.31
C PHE A 105 0.92 -7.06 2.79
N SER A 106 1.07 -6.85 4.11
CA SER A 106 1.08 -5.53 4.76
C SER A 106 -0.19 -4.70 4.52
N GLY A 107 -1.33 -5.37 4.35
CA GLY A 107 -2.65 -4.72 4.37
C GLY A 107 -3.15 -4.50 5.81
N TRP A 108 -4.44 -4.18 5.92
CA TRP A 108 -5.07 -3.88 7.20
C TRP A 108 -5.98 -5.01 7.72
N GLU A 109 -5.95 -6.15 7.06
CA GLU A 109 -6.69 -7.33 7.49
C GLU A 109 -6.03 -7.89 8.75
N PHE A 110 -6.76 -7.81 9.88
CA PHE A 110 -6.19 -8.04 11.21
C PHE A 110 -5.50 -9.40 11.37
N PRO A 111 -6.09 -10.52 10.94
CA PRO A 111 -5.43 -11.82 11.11
C PRO A 111 -4.05 -11.90 10.47
N ALA A 112 -3.90 -11.36 9.26
CA ALA A 112 -2.63 -11.40 8.55
C ALA A 112 -1.64 -10.36 9.10
N PHE A 113 -2.05 -9.09 9.13
CA PHE A 113 -1.19 -7.97 9.48
C PHE A 113 -0.65 -8.06 10.93
N ALA A 114 -1.51 -8.38 11.90
CA ALA A 114 -1.11 -8.52 13.31
C ALA A 114 -0.24 -9.77 13.57
N LEU A 115 -0.23 -10.72 12.65
CA LEU A 115 0.55 -11.94 12.72
C LEU A 115 1.75 -11.93 11.76
N SER A 116 2.26 -10.75 11.42
CA SER A 116 3.44 -10.53 10.56
C SER A 116 3.29 -11.08 9.14
N ASP A 117 2.05 -11.14 8.65
CA ASP A 117 1.68 -11.65 7.32
C ASP A 117 2.07 -13.11 7.03
N GLU A 118 2.52 -13.88 8.03
CA GLU A 118 2.76 -15.32 7.90
C GLU A 118 1.52 -16.08 7.39
N PRO A 119 0.27 -15.73 7.81
CA PRO A 119 -0.94 -16.34 7.26
C PRO A 119 -1.08 -16.18 5.74
N THR A 120 -0.69 -15.02 5.21
CA THR A 120 -0.75 -14.71 3.78
C THR A 120 0.19 -15.61 2.99
N ILE A 121 1.43 -15.77 3.48
CA ILE A 121 2.41 -16.64 2.82
C ILE A 121 1.95 -18.09 2.81
N GLU A 122 1.39 -18.60 3.92
CA GLU A 122 0.83 -19.95 3.93
C GLU A 122 -0.28 -20.15 2.89
N ALA A 123 -1.18 -19.18 2.76
CA ALA A 123 -2.24 -19.24 1.75
C ALA A 123 -1.69 -19.19 0.32
N LEU A 124 -0.71 -18.33 0.04
CA LEU A 124 -0.07 -18.21 -1.28
C LEU A 124 0.71 -19.48 -1.66
N ASN A 125 1.43 -20.07 -0.70
CA ASN A 125 2.11 -21.37 -0.90
C ASN A 125 1.09 -22.47 -1.25
N LEU A 126 -0.02 -22.53 -0.54
CA LEU A 126 -1.08 -23.53 -0.81
C LEU A 126 -1.75 -23.30 -2.17
N MET A 127 -1.91 -22.06 -2.63
CA MET A 127 -2.43 -21.73 -3.97
C MET A 127 -1.40 -22.03 -5.07
N GLY A 128 -0.14 -22.27 -4.73
CA GLY A 128 0.96 -22.53 -5.66
C GLY A 128 1.32 -21.29 -6.47
N LEU A 129 1.58 -20.16 -5.78
CA LEU A 129 2.18 -18.98 -6.40
C LEU A 129 3.61 -19.33 -6.84
N ASP A 130 3.97 -19.04 -8.07
CA ASP A 130 5.26 -19.40 -8.65
C ASP A 130 6.31 -18.31 -8.37
N PHE A 131 5.94 -17.03 -8.45
CA PHE A 131 6.80 -15.87 -8.18
C PHE A 131 5.99 -14.59 -7.99
N ALA A 132 6.62 -13.53 -7.46
CA ALA A 132 6.00 -12.23 -7.27
C ALA A 132 6.96 -11.07 -7.57
N THR A 133 6.41 -9.96 -8.03
CA THR A 133 7.08 -8.65 -7.98
C THR A 133 6.99 -8.12 -6.55
N ALA A 134 8.00 -7.45 -6.06
CA ALA A 134 7.88 -6.69 -4.83
C ALA A 134 7.17 -5.36 -5.13
N GLY A 135 5.99 -5.16 -4.56
CA GLY A 135 5.30 -3.87 -4.52
C GLY A 135 5.92 -2.95 -3.46
N ASN A 136 5.28 -1.82 -3.18
CA ASN A 136 5.76 -0.93 -2.12
C ASN A 136 5.51 -1.51 -0.72
N HIS A 137 4.42 -2.20 -0.50
CA HIS A 137 4.08 -2.78 0.81
C HIS A 137 4.95 -4.00 1.18
N GLU A 138 5.61 -4.65 0.24
CA GLU A 138 6.64 -5.63 0.55
C GLU A 138 7.82 -5.01 1.32
N PHE A 139 7.98 -3.68 1.26
CA PHE A 139 9.01 -2.94 1.98
C PHE A 139 8.52 -2.22 3.24
N ASP A 140 7.27 -2.38 3.66
CA ASP A 140 6.70 -1.72 4.85
C ASP A 140 7.47 -2.03 6.13
N ARG A 141 8.05 -3.22 6.24
CA ARG A 141 8.97 -3.54 7.33
C ARG A 141 10.40 -3.19 6.92
N THR A 142 11.07 -4.04 6.22
CA THR A 142 12.41 -3.76 5.66
C THR A 142 12.69 -4.70 4.49
N PRO A 143 13.64 -4.37 3.58
CA PRO A 143 14.12 -5.33 2.60
C PRO A 143 14.66 -6.63 3.24
N GLY A 144 15.30 -6.52 4.41
CA GLY A 144 15.77 -7.67 5.15
C GLY A 144 14.63 -8.55 5.68
N PHE A 145 13.52 -7.95 6.10
CA PHE A 145 12.32 -8.71 6.49
C PHE A 145 11.77 -9.49 5.31
N LEU A 146 11.61 -8.85 4.15
CA LEU A 146 11.12 -9.51 2.94
C LEU A 146 11.96 -10.75 2.59
N VAL A 147 13.28 -10.58 2.47
CA VAL A 147 14.17 -11.67 2.00
C VAL A 147 14.39 -12.73 3.08
N ARG A 148 14.60 -12.34 4.33
CA ARG A 148 15.02 -13.28 5.37
C ARG A 148 13.87 -13.92 6.13
N HIS A 149 12.79 -13.18 6.38
CA HIS A 149 11.61 -13.72 7.06
C HIS A 149 10.59 -14.25 6.05
N MET A 150 10.11 -13.41 5.15
CA MET A 150 9.01 -13.81 4.25
C MET A 150 9.44 -14.85 3.22
N GLU A 151 10.62 -14.72 2.59
CA GLU A 151 11.11 -15.73 1.66
C GLU A 151 11.78 -16.93 2.36
N GLN A 152 12.65 -16.68 3.35
CA GLN A 152 13.50 -17.73 3.91
C GLN A 152 12.98 -18.34 5.22
N GLY A 153 11.88 -17.83 5.78
CA GLY A 153 11.28 -18.32 7.02
C GLY A 153 12.17 -18.18 8.25
N LEU A 154 13.18 -17.30 8.23
CA LEU A 154 14.03 -17.08 9.38
C LEU A 154 13.24 -16.37 10.49
N PRO A 155 13.50 -16.72 11.77
CA PRO A 155 12.83 -16.07 12.88
C PRO A 155 12.99 -14.56 12.83
N TYR A 156 11.89 -13.84 13.03
CA TYR A 156 11.86 -12.39 13.08
C TYR A 156 11.76 -11.93 14.54
N GLU A 157 12.71 -11.08 14.94
CA GLU A 157 12.71 -10.42 16.24
C GLU A 157 12.18 -9.00 16.08
N GLY A 158 11.01 -8.77 16.54
CA GLY A 158 10.28 -7.52 16.48
C GLY A 158 8.89 -7.74 17.04
N GLU A 159 8.12 -6.69 17.23
CA GLU A 159 6.71 -6.78 17.66
C GLU A 159 6.48 -7.61 18.95
N GLY A 160 7.49 -7.75 19.81
CA GLY A 160 7.43 -8.60 21.00
C GLY A 160 7.49 -10.09 20.71
N ARG A 161 7.86 -10.51 19.49
CA ARG A 161 8.05 -11.91 19.10
C ARG A 161 9.49 -12.18 18.68
N THR A 162 9.97 -13.35 19.02
CA THR A 162 11.32 -13.83 18.68
C THR A 162 11.32 -15.03 17.74
N ASN A 163 10.13 -15.56 17.40
CA ASN A 163 9.97 -16.78 16.61
C ASN A 163 8.83 -16.63 15.60
N THR A 164 8.88 -17.47 14.57
CA THR A 164 7.77 -17.70 13.66
C THR A 164 6.60 -18.37 14.39
N LEU A 165 5.39 -18.14 13.92
CA LEU A 165 4.20 -18.82 14.41
C LEU A 165 4.10 -20.24 13.81
N PRO A 166 3.41 -21.19 14.49
CA PRO A 166 3.06 -22.44 13.86
C PRO A 166 2.01 -22.19 12.76
N ASP A 167 2.19 -22.84 11.61
CA ASP A 167 1.21 -22.82 10.52
C ASP A 167 -0.04 -23.63 10.89
N SER A 168 -1.02 -23.70 10.00
CA SER A 168 -2.29 -24.42 10.22
C SER A 168 -2.10 -25.92 10.47
N ARG A 169 -0.96 -26.47 10.06
CA ARG A 169 -0.56 -27.88 10.26
C ARG A 169 0.36 -28.06 11.46
N GLY A 170 0.57 -27.03 12.27
CA GLY A 170 1.43 -27.04 13.46
C GLY A 170 2.93 -27.05 13.15
N ARG A 171 3.34 -26.82 11.91
CA ARG A 171 4.74 -26.72 11.50
C ARG A 171 5.24 -25.31 11.72
N ARG A 172 6.53 -25.15 11.91
CA ARG A 172 7.14 -23.83 11.95
C ARG A 172 7.02 -23.16 10.57
N PHE A 173 6.72 -21.88 10.56
CA PHE A 173 6.78 -21.05 9.36
C PHE A 173 8.14 -21.21 8.66
N HIS A 174 8.12 -21.54 7.38
CA HIS A 174 9.33 -21.82 6.58
C HIS A 174 9.58 -20.78 5.48
N GLY A 175 8.71 -19.79 5.37
CA GLY A 175 8.77 -18.76 4.32
C GLY A 175 7.97 -19.13 3.09
N ALA A 176 8.17 -18.33 2.03
CA ALA A 176 7.51 -18.51 0.75
C ALA A 176 8.16 -19.65 -0.05
N ASP A 177 7.34 -20.47 -0.70
CA ASP A 177 7.79 -21.44 -1.70
C ASP A 177 8.10 -20.78 -3.05
N PHE A 178 7.96 -19.47 -3.14
CA PHE A 178 8.20 -18.62 -4.30
C PHE A 178 9.20 -17.50 -3.97
N ARG A 179 9.64 -16.75 -4.99
CA ARG A 179 10.60 -15.64 -4.83
C ARG A 179 9.99 -14.30 -5.22
N TYR A 180 10.52 -13.24 -4.60
CA TYR A 180 10.27 -11.85 -4.96
C TYR A 180 11.37 -11.31 -5.88
N TYR A 181 10.96 -10.41 -6.78
CA TYR A 181 11.82 -9.80 -7.79
C TYR A 181 11.61 -8.28 -7.87
N SER A 182 12.66 -7.53 -8.22
CA SER A 182 12.57 -6.10 -8.55
C SER A 182 13.82 -5.65 -9.33
N ALA A 183 13.63 -5.04 -10.48
CA ALA A 183 14.72 -4.58 -11.34
C ALA A 183 15.20 -3.15 -11.00
N ASN A 184 14.42 -2.42 -10.20
CA ASN A 184 14.66 -1.00 -9.92
C ASN A 184 14.82 -0.67 -8.43
N ALA A 185 14.60 -1.61 -7.51
CA ALA A 185 14.86 -1.42 -6.09
C ALA A 185 16.33 -1.72 -5.75
N VAL A 186 17.08 -0.72 -5.27
CA VAL A 186 18.51 -0.82 -4.96
C VAL A 186 18.83 -0.35 -3.55
N ALA A 187 19.94 -0.83 -2.99
CA ALA A 187 20.41 -0.45 -1.65
C ALA A 187 21.08 0.94 -1.69
N GLY A 188 20.28 1.99 -1.55
CA GLY A 188 20.73 3.38 -1.65
C GLY A 188 21.14 3.81 -3.06
N PRO A 189 21.49 5.09 -3.25
CA PRO A 189 21.87 5.63 -4.55
C PRO A 189 23.10 4.92 -5.14
N GLY A 190 22.94 4.32 -6.31
CA GLY A 190 24.03 3.59 -6.98
C GLY A 190 24.41 2.24 -6.34
N GLY A 191 23.61 1.75 -5.38
CA GLY A 191 23.82 0.46 -4.72
C GLY A 191 23.43 -0.74 -5.57
N ALA A 192 23.71 -1.94 -5.06
CA ALA A 192 23.28 -3.20 -5.66
C ALA A 192 21.76 -3.36 -5.57
N GLY A 193 21.18 -4.12 -6.50
CA GLY A 193 19.77 -4.53 -6.42
C GLY A 193 19.50 -5.29 -5.12
N VAL A 194 18.39 -4.96 -4.46
CA VAL A 194 17.99 -5.67 -3.24
C VAL A 194 17.33 -7.01 -3.53
N LEU A 195 16.81 -7.17 -4.74
CA LEU A 195 16.18 -8.39 -5.26
C LEU A 195 16.72 -8.69 -6.68
N PRO A 196 16.58 -9.95 -7.17
CA PRO A 196 16.88 -10.25 -8.57
C PRO A 196 15.98 -9.43 -9.52
N PRO A 197 16.52 -8.92 -10.65
CA PRO A 197 15.77 -8.01 -11.53
C PRO A 197 14.76 -8.71 -12.44
N TYR A 198 15.02 -9.93 -12.84
CA TYR A 198 14.21 -10.74 -13.73
C TYR A 198 14.54 -12.23 -13.55
N HIS A 199 13.70 -13.08 -14.12
CA HIS A 199 13.97 -14.52 -14.23
C HIS A 199 13.43 -15.08 -15.55
N VAL A 200 13.71 -16.34 -15.80
CA VAL A 200 13.28 -17.06 -17.00
C VAL A 200 12.60 -18.36 -16.59
N GLU A 201 11.36 -18.51 -17.02
CA GLU A 201 10.61 -19.75 -16.95
C GLU A 201 10.74 -20.57 -18.24
N TRP A 202 10.56 -21.87 -18.15
CA TRP A 202 10.71 -22.77 -19.26
C TRP A 202 9.37 -23.38 -19.67
N VAL A 203 8.96 -23.08 -20.89
CA VAL A 203 7.71 -23.52 -21.51
C VAL A 203 7.94 -24.82 -22.26
N ASN A 204 7.18 -25.87 -21.93
CA ASN A 204 7.25 -27.16 -22.62
C ASN A 204 6.64 -27.05 -24.01
N ALA A 205 7.41 -27.40 -25.03
CA ALA A 205 7.02 -27.38 -26.42
C ALA A 205 7.03 -28.81 -27.03
N PRO A 206 6.33 -29.03 -28.14
CA PRO A 206 6.34 -30.33 -28.83
C PRO A 206 7.76 -30.86 -29.14
N GLY A 207 7.92 -32.17 -29.07
CA GLY A 207 9.20 -32.83 -29.31
C GLY A 207 10.20 -32.75 -28.15
N GLY A 208 9.74 -32.42 -26.93
CA GLY A 208 10.59 -32.33 -25.73
C GLY A 208 11.45 -31.08 -25.66
N ARG A 209 11.18 -30.10 -26.51
CA ARG A 209 11.86 -28.80 -26.48
C ARG A 209 11.32 -27.94 -25.34
N GLN A 210 12.16 -27.02 -24.88
CA GLN A 210 11.77 -25.97 -23.94
C GLN A 210 12.04 -24.60 -24.56
N LEU A 211 11.10 -23.67 -24.40
CA LEU A 211 11.18 -22.30 -24.86
C LEU A 211 11.32 -21.36 -23.64
N PRO A 212 12.27 -20.42 -23.66
CA PRO A 212 12.42 -19.49 -22.55
C PRO A 212 11.35 -18.39 -22.59
N LEU A 213 10.74 -18.10 -21.43
CA LEU A 213 9.82 -17.00 -21.18
C LEU A 213 10.40 -16.13 -20.07
N GLY A 214 10.75 -14.88 -20.38
CA GLY A 214 11.32 -13.93 -19.43
C GLY A 214 10.28 -13.12 -18.71
N PHE A 215 10.49 -12.90 -17.40
CA PHE A 215 9.69 -12.00 -16.58
C PHE A 215 10.57 -10.90 -16.01
N ILE A 216 10.22 -9.65 -16.27
CA ILE A 216 10.85 -8.45 -15.72
C ILE A 216 9.95 -7.91 -14.62
N HIS A 217 10.53 -7.40 -13.53
CA HIS A 217 9.78 -6.95 -12.36
C HIS A 217 10.14 -5.52 -12.00
N LEU A 218 9.11 -4.68 -11.72
CA LEU A 218 9.30 -3.29 -11.30
C LEU A 218 8.51 -3.00 -10.03
N THR A 219 9.17 -2.38 -9.08
CA THR A 219 8.57 -1.79 -7.87
C THR A 219 8.19 -0.34 -8.17
N ALA A 220 7.10 0.16 -7.61
CA ALA A 220 6.63 1.54 -7.78
C ALA A 220 7.72 2.57 -7.48
N LEU A 221 7.85 3.55 -8.37
CA LEU A 221 8.84 4.62 -8.23
C LEU A 221 8.55 5.46 -6.98
N GLY A 222 9.56 5.67 -6.15
CA GLY A 222 9.43 6.46 -4.92
C GLY A 222 8.99 5.65 -3.71
N THR A 223 8.92 4.31 -3.81
CA THR A 223 8.59 3.40 -2.69
C THR A 223 9.32 3.76 -1.40
N GLU A 224 10.60 4.14 -1.47
CA GLU A 224 11.40 4.54 -0.31
C GLU A 224 10.89 5.81 0.40
N ARG A 225 10.00 6.56 -0.23
CA ARG A 225 9.41 7.82 0.29
C ARG A 225 7.96 7.68 0.68
N PHE A 226 7.30 6.58 0.30
CA PHE A 226 5.93 6.35 0.72
C PHE A 226 5.88 6.19 2.24
N SER A 227 4.86 6.74 2.85
CA SER A 227 4.81 6.85 4.30
C SER A 227 4.86 5.50 5.01
N ASN A 228 4.21 4.47 4.47
CA ASN A 228 4.20 3.13 5.07
C ASN A 228 5.53 2.40 4.86
N SER A 229 6.10 2.52 3.66
CA SER A 229 7.35 1.87 3.27
C SER A 229 8.58 2.78 3.38
N PHE A 230 8.51 3.86 4.16
CA PHE A 230 9.62 4.80 4.35
C PHE A 230 10.92 4.07 4.70
N GLN A 231 11.88 4.06 3.76
CA GLN A 231 13.13 3.29 3.84
C GLN A 231 14.34 4.14 3.46
N PRO A 232 15.01 4.79 4.42
CA PRO A 232 16.18 5.64 4.12
C PRO A 232 17.34 4.93 3.42
N GLY A 233 17.41 3.61 3.50
CA GLY A 233 18.44 2.79 2.87
C GLY A 233 18.04 2.17 1.53
N LEU A 234 16.85 2.48 1.01
CA LEU A 234 16.35 2.02 -0.28
C LEU A 234 16.34 3.18 -1.29
N THR A 235 16.44 2.87 -2.56
CA THR A 235 16.22 3.81 -3.67
C THR A 235 15.56 3.04 -4.81
N THR A 236 14.54 3.62 -5.42
CA THR A 236 13.96 3.10 -6.66
C THR A 236 14.52 3.86 -7.86
N LEU A 237 14.96 3.13 -8.87
CA LEU A 237 15.50 3.68 -10.12
C LEU A 237 14.37 3.92 -11.12
N ASP A 238 14.65 4.70 -12.18
CA ASP A 238 13.72 4.93 -13.28
C ASP A 238 13.24 3.61 -13.90
N GLU A 239 11.96 3.42 -13.92
CA GLU A 239 11.28 2.17 -14.26
C GLU A 239 11.45 1.82 -15.74
N VAL A 240 11.30 2.81 -16.65
CA VAL A 240 11.45 2.60 -18.10
C VAL A 240 12.89 2.17 -18.43
N SER A 241 13.86 2.84 -17.83
CA SER A 241 15.28 2.50 -18.02
C SER A 241 15.61 1.11 -17.50
N ALA A 242 15.06 0.74 -16.33
CA ALA A 242 15.27 -0.59 -15.74
C ALA A 242 14.61 -1.68 -16.58
N ALA A 243 13.36 -1.50 -17.01
CA ALA A 243 12.65 -2.45 -17.87
C ALA A 243 13.35 -2.65 -19.21
N ASN A 244 13.75 -1.56 -19.88
CA ASN A 244 14.40 -1.62 -21.19
C ASN A 244 15.78 -2.28 -21.12
N ARG A 245 16.56 -2.03 -20.08
CA ARG A 245 17.83 -2.71 -19.81
C ARG A 245 17.62 -4.22 -19.67
N CYS A 246 16.67 -4.64 -18.80
CA CYS A 246 16.38 -6.05 -18.58
C CYS A 246 15.84 -6.73 -19.86
N ALA A 247 14.99 -6.07 -20.64
CA ALA A 247 14.50 -6.58 -21.91
C ALA A 247 15.65 -6.81 -22.90
N ALA A 248 16.58 -5.87 -23.02
CA ALA A 248 17.77 -6.01 -23.88
C ALA A 248 18.68 -7.15 -23.42
N GLU A 249 18.91 -7.31 -22.12
CA GLU A 249 19.68 -8.43 -21.57
C GLU A 249 19.03 -9.78 -21.85
N LEU A 250 17.71 -9.91 -21.68
CA LEU A 250 16.95 -11.12 -21.98
C LEU A 250 17.02 -11.46 -23.48
N LYS A 251 16.82 -10.47 -24.34
CA LYS A 251 16.93 -10.63 -25.81
C LYS A 251 18.34 -11.10 -26.23
N ALA A 252 19.37 -10.50 -25.63
CA ALA A 252 20.76 -10.91 -25.91
C ALA A 252 21.04 -12.36 -25.49
N ARG A 253 20.27 -12.91 -24.55
CA ARG A 253 20.33 -14.31 -24.11
C ARG A 253 19.40 -15.24 -24.90
N GLY A 254 18.74 -14.73 -25.94
CA GLY A 254 17.85 -15.51 -26.82
C GLY A 254 16.43 -15.70 -26.26
N VAL A 255 16.03 -14.94 -25.28
CA VAL A 255 14.66 -14.95 -24.76
C VAL A 255 13.78 -14.07 -25.65
N ASN A 256 12.86 -14.67 -26.39
CA ASN A 256 12.03 -13.98 -27.38
C ASN A 256 10.59 -13.72 -26.92
N ALA A 257 10.19 -14.24 -25.77
CA ALA A 257 8.92 -13.95 -25.12
C ALA A 257 9.21 -13.29 -23.78
N ILE A 258 8.71 -12.07 -23.55
CA ILE A 258 9.01 -11.28 -22.37
C ILE A 258 7.73 -10.66 -21.79
N VAL A 259 7.51 -10.85 -20.50
CA VAL A 259 6.40 -10.26 -19.73
C VAL A 259 6.96 -9.24 -18.75
N LEU A 260 6.33 -8.08 -18.64
CA LEU A 260 6.58 -7.10 -17.60
C LEU A 260 5.50 -7.23 -16.52
N SER A 261 5.93 -7.56 -15.31
CA SER A 261 5.14 -7.53 -14.10
C SER A 261 5.58 -6.31 -13.29
N MET A 262 4.73 -5.30 -13.18
CA MET A 262 5.09 -4.06 -12.51
C MET A 262 4.06 -3.66 -11.45
N HIS A 263 4.57 -3.12 -10.38
CA HIS A 263 3.75 -2.58 -9.31
C HIS A 263 3.68 -1.06 -9.46
N ASP A 264 2.87 -0.58 -10.39
CA ASP A 264 2.53 0.82 -10.58
C ASP A 264 1.11 0.93 -11.12
N GLY A 265 0.44 2.07 -10.90
CA GLY A 265 -0.99 2.19 -11.06
C GLY A 265 -1.45 2.79 -12.39
N ALA A 266 -2.62 2.33 -12.84
CA ALA A 266 -3.39 2.93 -13.91
C ALA A 266 -4.90 2.84 -13.65
N VAL A 267 -5.67 3.70 -14.30
CA VAL A 267 -7.13 3.56 -14.42
C VAL A 267 -7.49 3.37 -15.88
N ALA A 268 -8.48 2.52 -16.16
CA ALA A 268 -8.97 2.28 -17.50
C ALA A 268 -10.48 1.96 -17.48
N GLY A 269 -11.29 2.97 -17.21
CA GLY A 269 -12.74 2.82 -17.05
C GLY A 269 -13.13 2.31 -15.66
N SER A 270 -14.37 1.79 -15.53
CA SER A 270 -14.93 1.35 -14.25
C SER A 270 -15.43 -0.11 -14.25
N ALA A 271 -15.24 -0.83 -15.35
CA ALA A 271 -15.67 -2.21 -15.48
C ALA A 271 -14.44 -3.15 -15.45
N PHE A 272 -14.51 -4.18 -14.62
CA PHE A 272 -13.37 -5.09 -14.41
C PHE A 272 -12.96 -5.89 -15.66
N ASP A 273 -13.86 -6.10 -16.59
CA ASP A 273 -13.71 -6.95 -17.79
C ASP A 273 -13.48 -6.16 -19.08
N SER A 274 -13.15 -4.88 -18.97
CA SER A 274 -12.86 -4.00 -20.11
C SER A 274 -11.85 -2.92 -19.72
N GLY A 275 -11.43 -2.11 -20.71
CA GLY A 275 -10.61 -0.92 -20.49
C GLY A 275 -10.99 0.18 -21.46
N SER A 276 -11.12 1.41 -20.95
CA SER A 276 -11.38 2.62 -21.74
C SER A 276 -10.70 3.82 -21.12
N ASP A 277 -10.33 4.79 -21.95
CA ASP A 277 -9.74 6.06 -21.51
C ASP A 277 -8.61 5.90 -20.48
N PRO A 278 -7.57 5.07 -20.78
CA PRO A 278 -6.54 4.74 -19.80
C PRO A 278 -5.70 5.97 -19.46
N SER A 279 -5.30 6.05 -18.17
CA SER A 279 -4.41 7.09 -17.65
C SER A 279 -3.66 6.59 -16.43
N GLY A 280 -2.60 7.29 -16.07
CA GLY A 280 -1.79 7.00 -14.89
C GLY A 280 -0.35 6.60 -15.21
N PRO A 281 0.54 6.52 -14.19
CA PRO A 281 1.95 6.24 -14.37
C PRO A 281 2.22 4.93 -15.12
N ALA A 282 1.51 3.86 -14.77
CA ALA A 282 1.66 2.57 -15.43
C ALA A 282 1.27 2.61 -16.92
N TYR A 283 0.23 3.39 -17.27
CA TYR A 283 -0.15 3.61 -18.67
C TYR A 283 0.94 4.36 -19.43
N ASP A 284 1.43 5.48 -18.88
CA ASP A 284 2.49 6.28 -19.48
C ASP A 284 3.78 5.48 -19.66
N LEU A 285 4.11 4.61 -18.70
CA LEU A 285 5.22 3.68 -18.78
C LEU A 285 5.01 2.65 -19.87
N ALA A 286 3.81 2.05 -19.93
CA ALA A 286 3.48 1.03 -20.92
C ALA A 286 3.63 1.50 -22.37
N LEU A 287 3.46 2.78 -22.64
CA LEU A 287 3.67 3.35 -23.97
C LEU A 287 5.16 3.56 -24.35
N ARG A 288 6.08 3.51 -23.36
CA ARG A 288 7.51 3.86 -23.53
C ARG A 288 8.46 2.69 -23.39
N VAL A 289 8.05 1.60 -22.73
CA VAL A 289 8.91 0.42 -22.57
C VAL A 289 9.06 -0.35 -23.87
N SER A 290 10.18 -1.07 -24.00
CA SER A 290 10.61 -1.78 -25.20
C SER A 290 9.48 -2.54 -25.91
N ALA A 291 9.52 -2.51 -27.25
CA ALA A 291 8.66 -3.32 -28.11
C ALA A 291 8.95 -4.84 -27.99
N ASP A 292 10.02 -5.24 -27.33
CA ASP A 292 10.32 -6.64 -27.03
C ASP A 292 9.49 -7.21 -25.88
N ILE A 293 8.79 -6.36 -25.11
CA ILE A 293 7.89 -6.78 -24.05
C ILE A 293 6.52 -7.11 -24.64
N ASP A 294 6.03 -8.32 -24.41
CA ASP A 294 4.86 -8.89 -25.08
C ASP A 294 3.55 -8.79 -24.27
N ALA A 295 3.64 -8.61 -22.96
CA ALA A 295 2.49 -8.40 -22.07
C ALA A 295 2.92 -7.55 -20.87
N ILE A 296 2.00 -6.77 -20.32
CA ILE A 296 2.20 -5.92 -19.14
C ILE A 296 1.10 -6.18 -18.13
N VAL A 297 1.50 -6.53 -16.91
CA VAL A 297 0.62 -6.74 -15.76
C VAL A 297 0.95 -5.71 -14.70
N THR A 298 -0.08 -5.03 -14.16
CA THR A 298 0.05 -3.91 -13.22
C THR A 298 -0.66 -4.15 -11.89
N GLY A 299 -0.50 -3.23 -10.94
CA GLY A 299 -1.10 -3.23 -9.61
C GLY A 299 -1.10 -1.84 -8.98
N HIS A 300 -1.07 -1.76 -7.63
CA HIS A 300 -0.86 -0.55 -6.83
C HIS A 300 -2.08 0.39 -6.68
N TRP A 301 -2.87 0.61 -7.74
CA TRP A 301 -4.04 1.50 -7.64
C TRP A 301 -5.36 0.78 -7.36
N HIS A 302 -5.31 -0.55 -7.21
CA HIS A 302 -6.48 -1.37 -6.91
C HIS A 302 -7.57 -1.31 -7.97
N CYS A 303 -7.19 -0.94 -9.19
CA CYS A 303 -8.12 -0.89 -10.31
C CYS A 303 -8.23 -2.25 -10.99
N ALA A 304 -9.33 -2.46 -11.71
CA ALA A 304 -9.55 -3.70 -12.44
C ALA A 304 -9.85 -3.35 -13.90
N PHE A 305 -9.00 -3.81 -14.80
CA PHE A 305 -9.21 -3.64 -16.23
C PHE A 305 -8.46 -4.70 -17.04
N THR A 306 -8.91 -4.90 -18.28
CA THR A 306 -8.19 -5.69 -19.28
C THR A 306 -8.33 -5.03 -20.63
N MET A 307 -7.21 -4.76 -21.30
CA MET A 307 -7.18 -4.10 -22.61
C MET A 307 -5.91 -4.43 -23.39
N MET A 308 -5.93 -4.08 -24.67
CA MET A 308 -4.79 -4.20 -25.57
C MET A 308 -4.22 -2.80 -25.83
N LEU A 309 -2.94 -2.59 -25.56
CA LEU A 309 -2.23 -1.34 -25.82
C LEU A 309 -1.19 -1.50 -26.92
N PRO A 310 -0.98 -0.47 -27.77
CA PRO A 310 0.13 -0.47 -28.71
C PRO A 310 1.47 -0.32 -27.97
N ASP A 311 2.48 -1.07 -28.40
CA ASP A 311 3.87 -0.84 -28.05
C ASP A 311 4.44 0.36 -28.88
N PRO A 312 5.70 0.79 -28.67
CA PRO A 312 6.32 1.86 -29.45
C PRO A 312 6.39 1.61 -30.96
N SER A 313 6.24 0.36 -31.41
CA SER A 313 6.17 -0.03 -32.84
C SER A 313 4.73 -0.09 -33.39
N GLY A 314 3.74 0.11 -32.53
CA GLY A 314 2.30 0.06 -32.87
C GLY A 314 1.68 -1.33 -32.79
N ARG A 315 2.40 -2.37 -32.37
CA ARG A 315 1.84 -3.72 -32.18
C ARG A 315 1.15 -3.81 -30.82
N LEU A 316 -0.04 -4.42 -30.82
CA LEU A 316 -0.84 -4.56 -29.61
C LEU A 316 -0.27 -5.60 -28.67
N ARG A 317 -0.40 -5.34 -27.35
CA ARG A 317 -0.04 -6.25 -26.26
C ARG A 317 -1.04 -6.09 -25.09
N PRO A 318 -1.28 -7.14 -24.28
CA PRO A 318 -2.09 -7.02 -23.06
C PRO A 318 -1.52 -5.98 -22.10
N PHE A 319 -2.45 -5.19 -21.52
CA PHE A 319 -2.23 -4.29 -20.40
C PHE A 319 -3.38 -4.48 -19.42
N VAL A 320 -3.08 -5.00 -18.21
CA VAL A 320 -4.10 -5.54 -17.31
C VAL A 320 -3.80 -5.22 -15.87
N GLU A 321 -4.89 -5.10 -15.07
CA GLU A 321 -4.84 -5.06 -13.60
C GLU A 321 -5.99 -5.90 -13.03
N ALA A 322 -5.71 -6.69 -11.99
CA ALA A 322 -6.63 -7.67 -11.44
C ALA A 322 -7.40 -7.18 -10.19
N GLY A 323 -7.57 -5.87 -10.02
CA GLY A 323 -8.25 -5.30 -8.85
C GLY A 323 -7.42 -5.42 -7.58
N CYS A 324 -8.06 -5.77 -6.46
CA CYS A 324 -7.39 -5.93 -5.17
C CYS A 324 -8.11 -6.96 -4.29
N HIS A 325 -7.55 -7.25 -3.11
CA HIS A 325 -8.17 -8.03 -2.03
C HIS A 325 -8.76 -9.38 -2.49
N GLY A 326 -8.14 -9.96 -3.52
CA GLY A 326 -8.60 -11.23 -4.07
C GLY A 326 -9.89 -11.18 -4.87
N GLN A 327 -10.25 -10.04 -5.45
CA GLN A 327 -11.47 -9.86 -6.25
C GLN A 327 -11.45 -10.64 -7.57
N ILE A 328 -10.29 -10.73 -8.22
CA ILE A 328 -10.14 -11.17 -9.60
C ILE A 328 -8.91 -12.06 -9.74
N VAL A 329 -8.98 -13.03 -10.64
CA VAL A 329 -7.85 -13.71 -11.24
C VAL A 329 -7.80 -13.27 -12.70
N ASN A 330 -6.74 -12.58 -13.11
CA ASN A 330 -6.53 -12.29 -14.54
C ASN A 330 -5.87 -13.49 -15.22
N GLU A 331 -6.30 -13.82 -16.43
CA GLU A 331 -5.71 -14.82 -17.30
C GLU A 331 -5.23 -14.16 -18.61
N ILE A 332 -3.94 -14.29 -18.91
CA ILE A 332 -3.39 -13.99 -20.23
C ILE A 332 -3.00 -15.33 -20.88
N THR A 333 -3.45 -15.57 -22.10
CA THR A 333 -2.99 -16.70 -22.90
C THR A 333 -2.05 -16.18 -23.99
N LEU A 334 -0.75 -16.50 -23.85
CA LEU A 334 0.24 -16.26 -24.90
C LEU A 334 0.30 -17.47 -25.83
N ARG A 335 0.58 -17.23 -27.12
CA ARG A 335 0.91 -18.26 -28.09
C ARG A 335 2.32 -18.07 -28.62
N LEU A 336 3.17 -19.05 -28.38
CA LEU A 336 4.55 -19.00 -28.81
C LEU A 336 4.73 -19.77 -30.12
N ASP A 337 5.50 -19.17 -31.02
CA ASP A 337 6.03 -19.88 -32.17
C ASP A 337 6.99 -20.99 -31.70
N PRO A 338 6.77 -22.25 -32.04
CA PRO A 338 7.56 -23.35 -31.50
C PRO A 338 9.01 -23.38 -32.00
N VAL A 339 9.36 -22.61 -33.02
CA VAL A 339 10.71 -22.54 -33.59
C VAL A 339 11.51 -21.41 -33.00
N THR A 340 10.93 -20.21 -32.94
CA THR A 340 11.59 -18.99 -32.50
C THR A 340 11.41 -18.68 -31.04
N GLY A 341 10.36 -19.24 -30.38
CA GLY A 341 9.95 -18.89 -29.03
C GLY A 341 9.30 -17.51 -28.93
N ALA A 342 9.06 -16.82 -30.03
CA ALA A 342 8.45 -15.50 -30.03
C ALA A 342 6.94 -15.57 -29.83
N VAL A 343 6.36 -14.55 -29.16
CA VAL A 343 4.92 -14.42 -28.97
C VAL A 343 4.24 -14.00 -30.28
N VAL A 344 3.23 -14.75 -30.68
CA VAL A 344 2.31 -14.39 -31.77
C VAL A 344 1.21 -13.50 -31.17
N ARG A 345 1.44 -12.18 -31.15
CA ARG A 345 0.61 -11.23 -30.41
C ARG A 345 -0.83 -11.15 -30.88
N GLU A 346 -1.06 -11.37 -32.16
CA GLU A 346 -2.39 -11.40 -32.78
C GLU A 346 -3.28 -12.52 -32.23
N LEU A 347 -2.67 -13.54 -31.61
CA LEU A 347 -3.35 -14.68 -31.00
C LEU A 347 -3.38 -14.60 -29.46
N THR A 348 -2.80 -13.55 -28.89
CA THR A 348 -2.78 -13.33 -27.44
C THR A 348 -4.12 -12.81 -26.96
N THR A 349 -4.63 -13.39 -25.87
CA THR A 349 -5.89 -12.99 -25.24
C THR A 349 -5.69 -12.68 -23.78
N SER A 350 -6.57 -11.85 -23.22
CA SER A 350 -6.60 -11.54 -21.79
C SER A 350 -8.04 -11.49 -21.28
N THR A 351 -8.27 -12.00 -20.09
CA THR A 351 -9.59 -12.05 -19.44
C THR A 351 -9.46 -11.91 -17.94
N ASN A 352 -10.25 -11.02 -17.34
CA ASN A 352 -10.42 -10.92 -15.90
C ASN A 352 -11.55 -11.85 -15.44
N HIS A 353 -11.24 -12.83 -14.60
CA HIS A 353 -12.19 -13.78 -14.01
C HIS A 353 -12.54 -13.32 -12.60
N PRO A 354 -13.79 -12.94 -12.32
CA PRO A 354 -14.20 -12.56 -10.97
C PRO A 354 -14.11 -13.77 -10.03
N ASN A 355 -13.53 -13.58 -8.86
CA ASN A 355 -13.44 -14.59 -7.80
C ASN A 355 -14.79 -14.71 -7.07
N THR A 356 -15.78 -15.26 -7.75
CA THR A 356 -17.18 -15.37 -7.30
C THR A 356 -17.39 -16.48 -6.27
N HIS A 357 -18.51 -16.39 -5.54
CA HIS A 357 -18.92 -17.37 -4.53
C HIS A 357 -19.89 -18.45 -5.08
N ASP A 358 -20.02 -18.58 -6.39
CA ASP A 358 -20.84 -19.59 -7.06
C ASP A 358 -20.12 -20.94 -7.23
N VAL A 359 -18.98 -21.09 -6.61
CA VAL A 359 -18.20 -22.32 -6.53
C VAL A 359 -18.10 -22.79 -5.08
N GLU A 360 -17.93 -24.10 -4.87
CA GLU A 360 -17.56 -24.59 -3.53
C GLU A 360 -16.15 -24.10 -3.19
N PRO A 361 -15.94 -23.46 -2.03
CA PRO A 361 -14.62 -23.06 -1.59
C PRO A 361 -13.73 -24.28 -1.36
N ASP A 362 -12.45 -24.11 -1.63
CA ASP A 362 -11.46 -25.16 -1.41
C ASP A 362 -11.41 -25.56 0.08
N PRO A 363 -11.61 -26.84 0.42
CA PRO A 363 -11.70 -27.26 1.81
C PRO A 363 -10.39 -27.08 2.57
N GLU A 364 -9.23 -27.35 1.95
CA GLU A 364 -7.93 -27.22 2.58
C GLU A 364 -7.59 -25.75 2.84
N MET A 365 -7.88 -24.87 1.89
CA MET A 365 -7.71 -23.43 2.06
C MET A 365 -8.66 -22.87 3.13
N ARG A 366 -9.89 -23.38 3.22
CA ARG A 366 -10.82 -22.99 4.29
C ARG A 366 -10.26 -23.34 5.66
N GLU A 367 -9.67 -24.52 5.84
CA GLU A 367 -9.01 -24.91 7.09
C GLU A 367 -7.88 -23.95 7.47
N VAL A 368 -7.09 -23.49 6.50
CA VAL A 368 -6.05 -22.47 6.71
C VAL A 368 -6.66 -21.16 7.19
N VAL A 369 -7.69 -20.66 6.50
CA VAL A 369 -8.37 -19.40 6.87
C VAL A 369 -8.99 -19.50 8.27
N ASP A 370 -9.72 -20.57 8.56
CA ASP A 370 -10.38 -20.78 9.87
C ASP A 370 -9.35 -20.89 11.01
N TYR A 371 -8.24 -21.57 10.78
CA TYR A 371 -7.14 -21.65 11.73
C TYR A 371 -6.60 -20.26 12.10
N TRP A 372 -6.26 -19.45 11.09
CA TRP A 372 -5.66 -18.15 11.32
C TRP A 372 -6.65 -17.15 11.92
N GLN A 373 -7.92 -17.20 11.55
CA GLN A 373 -8.97 -16.40 12.20
C GLN A 373 -9.12 -16.78 13.67
N GLY A 374 -9.15 -18.08 13.97
CA GLY A 374 -9.19 -18.58 15.34
C GLY A 374 -7.95 -18.19 16.14
N TYR A 375 -6.77 -18.24 15.53
CA TYR A 375 -5.52 -17.81 16.15
C TYR A 375 -5.53 -16.30 16.44
N ALA A 376 -5.89 -15.50 15.45
CA ALA A 376 -5.97 -14.04 15.56
C ALA A 376 -6.97 -13.61 16.65
N THR A 377 -8.13 -14.28 16.75
CA THR A 377 -9.12 -14.01 17.80
C THR A 377 -8.55 -14.21 19.19
N ARG A 378 -7.82 -15.31 19.39
CA ARG A 378 -7.15 -15.58 20.69
C ARG A 378 -6.05 -14.57 20.97
N TYR A 379 -5.25 -14.23 19.95
CA TYR A 379 -4.17 -13.27 20.05
C TYR A 379 -4.69 -11.86 20.34
N ALA A 380 -5.77 -11.43 19.67
CA ALA A 380 -6.45 -10.17 19.89
C ALA A 380 -6.93 -10.01 21.35
N GLY A 381 -7.46 -11.08 21.95
CA GLY A 381 -7.95 -11.09 23.31
C GLY A 381 -6.87 -11.17 24.40
N ALA A 382 -5.61 -11.43 24.03
CA ALA A 382 -4.52 -11.56 24.99
C ALA A 382 -4.28 -10.24 25.75
N THR A 383 -4.27 -10.30 27.07
CA THR A 383 -3.95 -9.14 27.91
C THR A 383 -2.45 -8.86 27.86
N ILE A 384 -2.08 -7.68 27.37
CA ILE A 384 -0.68 -7.23 27.25
C ILE A 384 -0.29 -6.23 28.35
N GLY A 385 -1.25 -5.68 29.06
CA GLY A 385 -1.05 -4.73 30.15
C GLY A 385 -2.38 -4.38 30.82
N ARG A 386 -2.34 -3.39 31.69
CA ARG A 386 -3.51 -2.89 32.42
C ARG A 386 -3.57 -1.37 32.30
N GLN A 387 -4.75 -0.78 32.55
CA GLN A 387 -4.88 0.69 32.64
C GLN A 387 -5.63 1.09 33.91
N ARG A 388 -5.19 2.18 34.53
CA ARG A 388 -5.80 2.82 35.71
C ARG A 388 -6.32 4.23 35.42
N ALA A 389 -6.33 4.63 34.16
CA ALA A 389 -6.85 5.92 33.72
C ALA A 389 -7.46 5.79 32.33
N SER A 390 -8.37 6.69 32.00
CA SER A 390 -8.85 6.87 30.64
C SER A 390 -7.96 7.83 29.87
N PHE A 391 -7.63 7.46 28.63
CA PHE A 391 -6.91 8.31 27.70
C PHE A 391 -7.86 8.70 26.58
N ARG A 392 -8.12 10.00 26.45
CA ARG A 392 -9.12 10.55 25.53
C ARG A 392 -8.45 11.39 24.45
N ARG A 393 -8.98 11.30 23.24
CA ARG A 393 -8.60 12.16 22.10
C ARG A 393 -9.16 13.58 22.24
N ALA A 394 -10.23 13.74 23.03
CA ALA A 394 -10.84 15.05 23.24
C ALA A 394 -9.78 16.08 23.67
N LEU A 395 -9.77 17.20 22.94
CA LEU A 395 -8.81 18.28 23.14
C LEU A 395 -9.23 19.19 24.29
N SER A 396 -8.26 19.60 25.09
CA SER A 396 -8.39 20.72 26.01
C SER A 396 -8.54 22.04 25.23
N PRO A 397 -8.91 23.16 25.90
CA PRO A 397 -8.93 24.48 25.26
C PRO A 397 -7.60 24.93 24.66
N ALA A 398 -6.48 24.37 25.12
CA ALA A 398 -5.15 24.62 24.59
C ALA A 398 -4.73 23.63 23.47
N GLY A 399 -5.62 22.68 23.07
CA GLY A 399 -5.32 21.71 22.03
C GLY A 399 -4.58 20.47 22.53
N GLU A 400 -4.47 20.24 23.83
CA GLU A 400 -3.81 19.08 24.43
C GLU A 400 -4.83 17.95 24.67
N SER A 401 -4.45 16.69 24.50
CA SER A 401 -5.25 15.54 24.87
C SER A 401 -4.45 14.51 25.66
N THR A 402 -5.12 13.77 26.58
CA THR A 402 -4.45 12.74 27.37
C THR A 402 -3.97 11.57 26.50
N MET A 403 -4.70 11.24 25.42
CA MET A 403 -4.26 10.23 24.46
C MET A 403 -3.07 10.74 23.64
N GLY A 404 -3.09 12.00 23.22
CA GLY A 404 -1.95 12.62 22.54
C GLY A 404 -0.68 12.61 23.38
N ASN A 405 -0.80 12.95 24.65
CA ASN A 405 0.34 12.93 25.57
C ASN A 405 0.91 11.50 25.75
N LEU A 406 0.04 10.50 25.91
CA LEU A 406 0.44 9.10 26.01
C LEU A 406 1.21 8.67 24.73
N VAL A 407 0.68 9.04 23.57
CA VAL A 407 1.26 8.64 22.27
C VAL A 407 2.57 9.38 21.99
N ALA A 408 2.71 10.64 22.41
CA ALA A 408 3.97 11.36 22.30
C ALA A 408 5.05 10.78 23.23
N ASP A 409 4.67 10.37 24.46
CA ASP A 409 5.60 9.69 25.37
C ASP A 409 6.02 8.32 24.87
N TRP A 410 5.09 7.56 24.29
CA TRP A 410 5.41 6.32 23.62
C TRP A 410 6.38 6.52 22.45
N ALA A 411 6.13 7.50 21.57
CA ALA A 411 7.00 7.74 20.42
C ALA A 411 8.44 8.07 20.86
N LEU A 412 8.59 8.90 21.90
CA LEU A 412 9.89 9.19 22.46
C LEU A 412 10.57 7.92 23.01
N TRP A 413 9.84 7.08 23.76
CA TRP A 413 10.33 5.80 24.26
C TRP A 413 10.74 4.87 23.11
N ALA A 414 9.92 4.80 22.07
CA ALA A 414 10.14 3.93 20.91
C ALA A 414 11.43 4.29 20.15
N SER A 415 11.77 5.59 20.09
CA SER A 415 12.99 6.05 19.44
C SER A 415 14.28 5.54 20.10
N ALA A 416 14.21 5.14 21.37
CA ALA A 416 15.33 4.59 22.14
C ALA A 416 15.41 3.05 22.07
N GLN A 417 14.42 2.39 21.45
CA GLN A 417 14.40 0.93 21.40
C GLN A 417 15.31 0.39 20.27
N PRO A 418 15.81 -0.85 20.41
CA PRO A 418 16.54 -1.51 19.33
C PRO A 418 15.71 -1.60 18.04
N ALA A 419 16.41 -1.64 16.90
CA ALA A 419 15.82 -1.98 15.62
C ALA A 419 15.22 -3.39 15.62
N ASP A 420 14.38 -3.66 14.63
CA ASP A 420 14.01 -5.03 14.29
C ASP A 420 15.22 -5.80 13.78
N SER A 421 15.21 -7.14 13.95
CA SER A 421 16.40 -7.98 13.73
C SER A 421 16.96 -7.95 12.31
N PHE A 422 16.16 -7.59 11.31
CA PHE A 422 16.57 -7.52 9.90
C PHE A 422 16.66 -6.08 9.36
N ASP A 423 16.51 -5.09 10.23
CA ASP A 423 16.63 -3.69 9.85
C ASP A 423 18.12 -3.30 9.72
N THR A 424 18.57 -3.17 8.50
CA THR A 424 19.91 -2.69 8.14
C THR A 424 19.92 -1.23 7.71
N SER A 425 18.82 -0.51 7.91
CA SER A 425 18.73 0.92 7.55
C SER A 425 19.80 1.73 8.26
N PRO A 426 20.37 2.75 7.59
CA PRO A 426 21.34 3.64 8.20
C PRO A 426 20.79 4.25 9.49
N ARG A 427 21.57 4.20 10.56
CA ARG A 427 21.27 4.89 11.82
C ARG A 427 22.36 5.92 12.11
N PRO A 428 22.00 7.20 12.10
CA PRO A 428 22.93 8.24 12.48
C PRO A 428 23.45 8.04 13.91
N GLU A 429 24.71 8.34 14.15
CA GLU A 429 25.26 8.45 15.50
C GLU A 429 24.51 9.54 16.26
N GLY A 430 23.96 9.24 17.43
CA GLY A 430 23.27 10.26 18.23
C GLY A 430 22.13 9.78 19.13
N GLY A 431 21.82 8.48 19.14
CA GLY A 431 20.91 7.92 20.14
C GLY A 431 19.42 8.24 19.92
N ALA A 432 18.66 8.21 21.00
CA ALA A 432 17.23 8.51 21.06
C ALA A 432 16.91 9.95 20.63
N ALA A 433 15.67 10.20 20.27
CA ALA A 433 15.19 11.56 19.96
C ALA A 433 15.23 12.46 21.20
N ASP A 434 15.43 13.77 20.97
CA ASP A 434 15.34 14.79 22.02
C ASP A 434 13.88 15.04 22.43
N LEU A 435 12.94 14.88 21.48
CA LEU A 435 11.52 15.12 21.68
C LEU A 435 10.67 14.35 20.68
N ALA A 436 9.38 14.19 21.01
CA ALA A 436 8.39 13.67 20.08
C ALA A 436 7.35 14.73 19.71
N LEU A 437 6.90 14.69 18.46
CA LEU A 437 5.78 15.48 17.94
C LEU A 437 4.75 14.54 17.29
N ILE A 438 3.48 14.65 17.68
CA ILE A 438 2.40 13.82 17.11
C ILE A 438 1.26 14.73 16.66
N ALA A 439 0.90 14.64 15.39
CA ALA A 439 -0.24 15.37 14.83
C ALA A 439 -1.56 14.81 15.39
N LEU A 440 -2.31 15.63 16.13
CA LEU A 440 -3.58 15.23 16.75
C LEU A 440 -4.78 15.37 15.81
N ALA A 441 -4.73 16.34 14.91
CA ALA A 441 -5.76 16.61 13.92
C ALA A 441 -5.11 16.96 12.58
N PRO A 442 -4.44 15.98 11.92
CA PRO A 442 -3.75 16.23 10.67
C PRO A 442 -4.72 16.69 9.59
N ARG A 443 -4.27 17.59 8.69
CA ARG A 443 -5.10 18.15 7.61
C ARG A 443 -5.45 17.14 6.54
N THR A 444 -4.75 16.02 6.48
CA THR A 444 -5.10 14.85 5.67
C THR A 444 -6.36 14.12 6.13
N GLY A 445 -6.87 14.43 7.33
CA GLY A 445 -8.01 13.75 7.95
C GLY A 445 -7.67 12.39 8.57
N ARG A 446 -6.42 11.95 8.52
CA ARG A 446 -5.95 10.70 9.15
C ARG A 446 -5.13 11.03 10.39
N SER A 447 -5.49 10.46 11.54
CA SER A 447 -4.74 10.62 12.79
C SER A 447 -4.05 9.31 13.14
N LEU A 448 -2.80 9.40 13.60
CA LEU A 448 -2.08 8.28 14.21
C LEU A 448 -2.86 7.69 15.41
N ILE A 449 -3.75 8.47 16.01
CA ILE A 449 -4.57 8.08 17.15
C ILE A 449 -5.99 7.75 16.67
N ASN A 450 -6.33 6.47 16.63
CA ASN A 450 -7.58 5.98 16.05
C ASN A 450 -8.73 5.93 17.06
N THR A 451 -8.47 5.49 18.31
CA THR A 451 -9.51 5.36 19.33
C THR A 451 -9.06 5.88 20.69
N ASP A 452 -10.02 6.11 21.59
CA ASP A 452 -9.76 6.34 23.00
C ASP A 452 -9.44 5.01 23.71
N LEU A 453 -8.61 5.06 24.75
CA LEU A 453 -8.45 3.95 25.70
C LEU A 453 -9.22 4.29 26.97
N LEU A 454 -10.49 3.88 27.03
CA LEU A 454 -11.38 4.19 28.14
C LEU A 454 -11.27 3.14 29.24
N LEU A 455 -11.17 3.62 30.49
CA LEU A 455 -11.38 2.81 31.67
C LEU A 455 -12.88 2.58 31.86
N GLY A 456 -13.29 1.36 32.13
CA GLY A 456 -14.66 1.00 32.42
C GLY A 456 -15.10 1.41 33.83
N SER A 457 -15.95 0.59 34.45
CA SER A 457 -16.44 0.85 35.82
C SER A 457 -15.47 0.42 36.91
N ALA A 458 -14.44 -0.35 36.56
CA ALA A 458 -13.43 -0.81 37.51
C ALA A 458 -12.36 0.27 37.75
N THR A 459 -11.57 0.12 38.82
CA THR A 459 -10.42 0.98 39.11
C THR A 459 -9.21 0.62 38.22
N GLU A 460 -9.25 -0.54 37.56
CA GLU A 460 -8.22 -1.06 36.68
C GLU A 460 -8.82 -2.03 35.66
N ASP A 461 -8.56 -1.81 34.39
CA ASP A 461 -9.01 -2.67 33.29
C ASP A 461 -7.83 -3.34 32.57
N PRO A 462 -8.03 -4.53 31.98
CA PRO A 462 -7.04 -5.09 31.07
C PRO A 462 -6.96 -4.28 29.78
N VAL A 463 -5.75 -4.12 29.26
CA VAL A 463 -5.48 -3.68 27.90
C VAL A 463 -5.14 -4.92 27.08
N THR A 464 -6.03 -5.28 26.16
CA THR A 464 -5.77 -6.41 25.26
C THR A 464 -4.91 -5.95 24.08
N PHE A 465 -4.29 -6.93 23.40
CA PHE A 465 -3.53 -6.67 22.18
C PHE A 465 -4.37 -5.86 21.19
N GLU A 466 -5.59 -6.30 20.88
CA GLU A 466 -6.48 -5.63 19.93
C GLU A 466 -6.80 -4.18 20.34
N ARG A 467 -7.07 -3.94 21.63
CA ARG A 467 -7.35 -2.59 22.11
C ARG A 467 -6.18 -1.64 21.90
N ALA A 468 -4.97 -2.09 22.19
CA ALA A 468 -3.75 -1.30 21.96
C ALA A 468 -3.49 -1.12 20.46
N TRP A 469 -3.57 -2.20 19.71
CA TRP A 469 -3.33 -2.21 18.26
C TRP A 469 -4.31 -1.29 17.51
N ARG A 470 -5.61 -1.30 17.88
CA ARG A 470 -6.61 -0.42 17.27
C ARG A 470 -6.51 1.03 17.74
N ALA A 471 -5.89 1.29 18.87
CA ALA A 471 -5.85 2.63 19.45
C ALA A 471 -4.87 3.55 18.69
N VAL A 472 -3.76 3.03 18.21
CA VAL A 472 -2.67 3.82 17.64
C VAL A 472 -2.12 3.13 16.40
N GLY A 473 -1.91 3.91 15.35
CA GLY A 473 -1.08 3.56 14.23
C GLY A 473 -1.80 3.32 12.91
N TYR A 474 -0.97 3.32 11.87
CA TYR A 474 -1.31 3.00 10.48
C TYR A 474 -0.54 1.79 9.95
N GLY A 475 0.33 1.18 10.76
CA GLY A 475 1.32 0.23 10.31
C GLY A 475 2.55 0.89 9.68
N SER A 476 2.69 2.21 9.83
CA SER A 476 3.81 3.00 9.32
C SER A 476 4.96 3.05 10.31
N PRO A 477 6.21 3.20 9.85
CA PRO A 477 7.33 3.36 10.77
C PRO A 477 7.26 4.69 11.51
N LEU A 478 7.69 4.70 12.78
CA LEU A 478 8.16 5.92 13.40
C LEU A 478 9.50 6.31 12.80
N VAL A 479 9.74 7.60 12.66
CA VAL A 479 10.97 8.13 12.10
C VAL A 479 11.57 9.17 13.03
N THR A 480 12.85 9.03 13.32
CA THR A 480 13.65 10.06 13.97
C THR A 480 14.44 10.83 12.92
N ALA A 481 14.47 12.15 13.00
CA ALA A 481 15.28 12.96 12.09
C ALA A 481 15.81 14.21 12.76
N SER A 482 16.87 14.78 12.20
CA SER A 482 17.45 16.05 12.63
C SER A 482 16.74 17.21 11.96
N VAL A 483 16.23 18.14 12.76
CA VAL A 483 15.64 19.41 12.32
C VAL A 483 16.32 20.58 13.03
N THR A 484 16.34 21.75 12.41
CA THR A 484 16.79 22.98 13.06
C THR A 484 15.73 23.48 14.03
N GLY A 485 16.14 24.24 15.04
CA GLY A 485 15.19 24.88 15.96
C GLY A 485 14.21 25.82 15.25
N ARG A 486 14.64 26.42 14.13
CA ARG A 486 13.75 27.23 13.28
C ARG A 486 12.66 26.34 12.64
N GLN A 487 13.02 25.20 12.06
CA GLN A 487 12.04 24.26 11.50
C GLN A 487 11.06 23.76 12.57
N LEU A 488 11.57 23.49 13.78
CA LEU A 488 10.72 23.08 14.91
C LEU A 488 9.75 24.19 15.32
N HIS A 489 10.25 25.45 15.42
CA HIS A 489 9.41 26.62 15.68
C HIS A 489 8.36 26.82 14.60
N ASP A 490 8.77 26.74 13.33
CA ASP A 490 7.87 26.93 12.20
C ASP A 490 6.79 25.82 12.16
N ALA A 491 7.14 24.58 12.53
CA ALA A 491 6.16 23.49 12.67
C ALA A 491 5.15 23.79 13.79
N LEU A 492 5.57 24.35 14.91
CA LEU A 492 4.66 24.77 15.99
C LEU A 492 3.75 25.93 15.53
N GLU A 493 4.23 26.85 14.68
CA GLU A 493 3.41 27.90 14.07
C GLU A 493 2.44 27.36 13.01
N GLN A 494 2.81 26.30 12.29
CA GLN A 494 1.98 25.65 11.27
C GLN A 494 0.76 24.90 11.85
N GLN A 495 0.63 24.79 13.14
CA GLN A 495 -0.61 24.33 13.79
C GLN A 495 -1.80 25.20 13.38
N TRP A 496 -1.59 26.46 13.07
CA TRP A 496 -2.59 27.38 12.55
C TRP A 496 -2.42 27.55 11.04
N ALA A 497 -3.52 27.37 10.31
CA ALA A 497 -3.57 27.61 8.88
C ALA A 497 -4.94 28.16 8.47
N THR A 498 -4.96 28.93 7.39
CA THR A 498 -6.20 29.42 6.78
C THR A 498 -6.70 28.38 5.78
N ASP A 499 -7.95 27.97 5.91
CA ASP A 499 -8.60 27.05 4.96
C ASP A 499 -8.99 27.77 3.64
N ALA A 500 -9.48 27.00 2.68
CA ALA A 500 -9.90 27.54 1.38
C ALA A 500 -11.05 28.57 1.46
N GLN A 501 -11.75 28.65 2.59
CA GLN A 501 -12.82 29.61 2.87
C GLN A 501 -12.31 30.82 3.68
N GLY A 502 -11.00 30.95 3.88
CA GLY A 502 -10.41 32.05 4.63
C GLY A 502 -10.55 31.94 6.15
N ARG A 503 -10.95 30.77 6.68
CA ARG A 503 -11.13 30.55 8.13
C ARG A 503 -9.83 30.04 8.73
N LEU A 504 -9.44 30.61 9.88
CA LEU A 504 -8.30 30.10 10.65
C LEU A 504 -8.67 28.77 11.29
N THR A 505 -7.89 27.72 11.00
CA THR A 505 -8.02 26.38 11.56
C THR A 505 -6.85 26.09 12.49
N TYR A 506 -7.08 25.27 13.52
CA TYR A 506 -6.05 24.85 14.47
C TYR A 506 -5.93 23.33 14.46
N ALA A 507 -4.76 22.83 14.10
CA ALA A 507 -4.40 21.43 14.07
C ALA A 507 -3.25 21.19 15.07
N PRO A 508 -3.54 20.83 16.34
CA PRO A 508 -2.51 20.76 17.37
C PRO A 508 -1.55 19.59 17.22
N LEU A 509 -0.32 19.81 17.69
CA LEU A 509 0.71 18.80 17.90
C LEU A 509 0.77 18.42 19.39
N ALA A 510 0.68 17.12 19.71
CA ALA A 510 1.08 16.63 21.01
C ALA A 510 2.60 16.57 21.11
N VAL A 511 3.11 16.84 22.29
CA VAL A 511 4.54 16.83 22.59
C VAL A 511 4.86 15.87 23.73
N SER A 512 6.06 15.29 23.74
CA SER A 512 6.55 14.40 24.81
C SER A 512 6.67 15.12 26.16
N ALA A 513 6.69 14.37 27.26
CA ALA A 513 6.67 14.87 28.64
C ALA A 513 7.78 15.87 28.99
N ASN A 514 8.90 15.83 28.27
CA ASN A 514 10.04 16.74 28.44
C ASN A 514 9.90 18.06 27.67
N VAL A 515 8.77 18.26 26.94
CA VAL A 515 8.49 19.51 26.20
C VAL A 515 7.32 20.24 26.85
N ARG A 516 7.42 21.55 26.94
CA ARG A 516 6.34 22.46 27.32
C ARG A 516 6.39 23.69 26.44
N TYR A 517 5.23 24.20 26.03
CA TYR A 517 5.17 25.48 25.35
C TYR A 517 3.88 26.24 25.65
N SER A 518 3.94 27.57 25.47
CA SER A 518 2.77 28.41 25.47
C SER A 518 2.64 29.18 24.16
N PHE A 519 1.39 29.50 23.79
CA PHE A 519 1.10 30.25 22.58
C PHE A 519 0.06 31.35 22.83
N ASP A 520 0.08 32.37 21.98
CA ASP A 520 -0.97 33.39 21.87
C ASP A 520 -1.73 33.21 20.56
N ALA A 521 -2.93 32.61 20.62
CA ALA A 521 -3.75 32.38 19.43
C ALA A 521 -4.17 33.68 18.72
N SER A 522 -4.13 34.84 19.39
CA SER A 522 -4.46 36.15 18.83
C SER A 522 -3.28 36.79 18.08
N GLY A 523 -2.08 36.25 18.25
CA GLY A 523 -0.88 36.72 17.57
C GLY A 523 -0.94 36.58 16.05
N PRO A 524 -0.15 37.35 15.32
CA PRO A 524 -0.05 37.21 13.86
C PRO A 524 0.56 35.85 13.47
N ALA A 525 0.37 35.45 12.22
CA ALA A 525 1.00 34.21 11.70
C ALA A 525 2.52 34.32 11.80
N GLY A 526 3.15 33.30 12.36
CA GLY A 526 4.59 33.21 12.57
C GLY A 526 5.07 33.80 13.89
N ASP A 527 4.15 34.32 14.74
CA ASP A 527 4.49 34.95 16.02
C ASP A 527 3.51 34.59 17.14
N ARG A 528 2.86 33.40 17.02
CA ARG A 528 1.96 32.85 18.05
C ARG A 528 2.71 32.09 19.12
N VAL A 529 3.83 31.49 18.77
CA VAL A 529 4.67 30.68 19.67
C VAL A 529 6.03 31.34 19.82
N ALA A 530 6.27 32.07 20.91
CA ALA A 530 7.59 32.66 21.13
C ALA A 530 8.64 31.57 21.39
N PRO A 531 9.81 31.58 20.75
CA PRO A 531 10.85 30.56 20.97
C PRO A 531 11.28 30.42 22.44
N ALA A 532 11.26 31.49 23.18
CA ALA A 532 11.59 31.50 24.62
C ALA A 532 10.55 30.77 25.49
N ASP A 533 9.32 30.63 24.99
CA ASP A 533 8.23 29.92 25.66
C ASP A 533 8.19 28.41 25.34
N VAL A 534 9.04 27.95 24.44
CA VAL A 534 9.19 26.53 24.09
C VAL A 534 10.35 25.96 24.89
N LEU A 535 10.05 25.10 25.87
CA LEU A 535 11.04 24.46 26.72
C LEU A 535 11.21 22.99 26.33
N ILE A 536 12.44 22.58 26.04
CA ILE A 536 12.81 21.18 25.74
C ILE A 536 13.82 20.75 26.80
N GLY A 537 13.49 19.75 27.61
CA GLY A 537 14.32 19.35 28.75
C GLY A 537 14.57 20.48 29.74
N GLY A 538 13.65 21.46 29.83
CA GLY A 538 13.78 22.65 30.69
C GLY A 538 14.58 23.81 30.08
N SER A 539 15.15 23.66 28.88
CA SER A 539 15.90 24.71 28.17
C SER A 539 15.08 25.34 27.08
N ALA A 540 15.17 26.65 26.89
CA ALA A 540 14.48 27.38 25.84
C ALA A 540 14.95 26.94 24.44
N LEU A 541 14.01 26.89 23.49
CA LEU A 541 14.31 26.56 22.11
C LEU A 541 15.29 27.56 21.49
N ARG A 542 16.37 27.06 20.95
CA ARG A 542 17.33 27.81 20.17
C ARG A 542 17.08 27.64 18.69
N LEU A 543 16.77 28.72 17.99
CA LEU A 543 16.44 28.66 16.55
C LEU A 543 17.63 28.19 15.69
N ASP A 544 18.85 28.42 16.14
CA ASP A 544 20.11 27.98 15.53
C ASP A 544 20.54 26.57 15.98
N GLY A 545 19.85 25.99 16.96
CA GLY A 545 20.09 24.63 17.46
C GLY A 545 19.65 23.54 16.49
N THR A 546 20.17 22.34 16.70
CA THR A 546 19.69 21.12 16.01
C THR A 546 19.05 20.21 17.05
N TYR A 547 17.91 19.65 16.69
CA TYR A 547 17.11 18.76 17.54
C TYR A 547 16.76 17.48 16.79
N ARG A 548 16.86 16.35 17.47
CA ARG A 548 16.38 15.08 16.94
C ARG A 548 14.92 14.90 17.34
N VAL A 549 14.04 14.88 16.36
CA VAL A 549 12.59 14.74 16.54
C VAL A 549 12.16 13.34 16.14
N VAL A 550 11.36 12.66 16.95
CA VAL A 550 10.62 11.45 16.54
C VAL A 550 9.16 11.79 16.25
N THR A 551 8.67 11.28 15.13
CA THR A 551 7.28 11.47 14.70
C THR A 551 6.87 10.37 13.72
N SER A 552 5.64 10.41 13.20
CA SER A 552 5.25 9.56 12.08
C SER A 552 5.95 9.99 10.78
N SER A 553 6.14 9.05 9.87
CA SER A 553 6.64 9.35 8.52
C SER A 553 5.78 10.39 7.79
N TYR A 554 4.46 10.36 7.97
CA TYR A 554 3.52 11.35 7.41
C TYR A 554 3.76 12.77 7.90
N THR A 555 3.95 12.93 9.21
CA THR A 555 4.23 14.25 9.81
C THR A 555 5.60 14.76 9.36
N LEU A 556 6.62 13.88 9.36
CA LEU A 556 7.98 14.25 8.99
C LEU A 556 8.10 14.71 7.54
N THR A 557 7.39 14.06 6.62
CA THR A 557 7.39 14.42 5.19
C THR A 557 6.52 15.64 4.87
N GLY A 558 5.86 16.23 5.88
CA GLY A 558 5.02 17.42 5.73
C GLY A 558 3.58 17.14 5.25
N GLN A 559 3.23 15.88 5.00
CA GLN A 559 1.90 15.49 4.48
C GLN A 559 0.77 15.82 5.47
N ASP A 560 1.01 15.78 6.76
CA ASP A 560 0.03 16.13 7.81
C ASP A 560 -0.22 17.63 7.96
N GLY A 561 0.41 18.46 7.14
CA GLY A 561 0.25 19.93 7.14
C GLY A 561 1.33 20.68 7.93
N TYR A 562 2.48 20.06 8.15
CA TYR A 562 3.67 20.64 8.78
C TYR A 562 4.88 20.65 7.83
N PRO A 563 4.81 21.37 6.70
CA PRO A 563 5.86 21.34 5.67
C PRO A 563 7.23 21.78 6.15
N ALA A 564 7.34 22.54 7.25
CA ALA A 564 8.63 22.92 7.85
C ALA A 564 9.46 21.69 8.25
N LEU A 565 8.83 20.60 8.63
CA LEU A 565 9.53 19.36 8.98
C LEU A 565 10.09 18.63 7.76
N GLY A 566 9.54 18.85 6.56
CA GLY A 566 9.99 18.19 5.31
C GLY A 566 11.44 18.48 4.91
N GLY A 567 12.08 19.50 5.49
CA GLY A 567 13.51 19.81 5.31
C GLY A 567 14.45 19.05 6.27
N PHE A 568 14.03 17.93 6.81
CA PHE A 568 14.78 17.10 7.75
C PHE A 568 16.08 16.54 7.16
N ARG A 569 17.00 16.14 8.07
CA ARG A 569 18.26 15.44 7.74
C ARG A 569 18.43 14.21 8.62
N ASP A 570 19.30 13.31 8.19
CA ASP A 570 19.72 12.13 8.94
C ASP A 570 18.55 11.30 9.47
N PRO A 571 17.60 10.88 8.60
CA PRO A 571 16.46 10.10 9.06
C PRO A 571 16.89 8.71 9.53
N ALA A 572 16.28 8.26 10.63
CA ALA A 572 16.40 6.89 11.11
C ALA A 572 15.01 6.29 11.29
N ARG A 573 14.78 5.16 10.64
CA ARG A 573 13.57 4.38 10.75
C ARG A 573 13.53 3.62 12.07
N HIS A 574 12.35 3.49 12.66
CA HIS A 574 12.07 2.65 13.82
C HIS A 574 11.00 1.61 13.48
N ARG A 575 10.62 0.81 14.47
CA ARG A 575 9.53 -0.16 14.36
C ARG A 575 8.23 0.52 13.91
N ARG A 576 7.34 -0.27 13.31
CA ARG A 576 6.00 0.20 12.99
C ARG A 576 5.29 0.69 14.24
N ASP A 577 4.47 1.69 14.06
CA ASP A 577 3.73 2.37 15.12
C ASP A 577 2.82 1.42 15.92
N THR A 578 2.01 0.59 15.25
CA THR A 578 1.12 -0.39 15.89
C THR A 578 1.88 -1.36 16.80
N ASP A 579 2.94 -1.95 16.29
CA ASP A 579 3.71 -2.99 16.98
C ASP A 579 4.50 -2.41 18.14
N SER A 580 5.05 -1.23 17.91
CA SER A 580 5.82 -0.48 18.90
C SER A 580 4.93 0.02 20.05
N PHE A 581 3.68 0.43 19.76
CA PHE A 581 2.75 0.86 20.82
C PHE A 581 2.30 -0.32 21.70
N VAL A 582 2.04 -1.47 21.09
CA VAL A 582 1.76 -2.72 21.83
C VAL A 582 2.94 -3.07 22.74
N ALA A 583 4.18 -3.00 22.23
CA ALA A 583 5.37 -3.26 23.01
C ALA A 583 5.54 -2.26 24.19
N TYR A 584 5.21 -1.00 23.98
CA TYR A 584 5.24 0.02 25.04
C TYR A 584 4.24 -0.27 26.16
N VAL A 585 2.99 -0.63 25.81
CA VAL A 585 1.97 -1.01 26.79
C VAL A 585 2.42 -2.22 27.61
N ALA A 586 2.99 -3.22 26.94
CA ALA A 586 3.52 -4.42 27.60
C ALA A 586 4.71 -4.09 28.53
N ALA A 587 5.63 -3.23 28.09
CA ALA A 587 6.80 -2.82 28.86
C ALA A 587 6.42 -2.04 30.13
N LEU A 588 5.40 -1.17 30.06
CA LEU A 588 4.88 -0.44 31.23
C LEU A 588 4.09 -1.33 32.18
N GLY A 589 3.48 -2.40 31.69
CA GLY A 589 2.60 -3.28 32.43
C GLY A 589 1.29 -2.61 32.91
N THR A 590 1.35 -1.34 33.36
CA THR A 590 0.18 -0.58 33.77
C THR A 590 0.25 0.86 33.28
N LEU A 591 -0.70 1.24 32.43
CA LEU A 591 -0.92 2.63 31.99
C LEU A 591 -1.54 3.45 33.13
N ARG A 592 -0.86 4.51 33.55
CA ARG A 592 -1.30 5.46 34.59
C ARG A 592 -1.67 6.80 33.95
N ALA A 593 -2.39 7.63 34.67
CA ALA A 593 -2.73 8.97 34.20
C ALA A 593 -1.48 9.73 33.73
N VAL A 594 -1.57 10.32 32.56
CA VAL A 594 -0.51 11.15 31.97
C VAL A 594 -0.79 12.60 32.35
N PRO A 595 0.19 13.32 32.92
CA PRO A 595 0.00 14.72 33.27
C PRO A 595 -0.34 15.58 32.03
N THR A 596 -1.26 16.52 32.21
CA THR A 596 -1.58 17.59 31.26
C THR A 596 -0.87 18.88 31.63
N GLY A 597 -0.98 19.93 30.81
CA GLY A 597 -0.30 21.21 30.99
C GLY A 597 1.06 21.28 30.31
N ARG A 598 1.27 20.47 29.29
CA ARG A 598 2.43 20.58 28.38
C ARG A 598 2.26 21.75 27.41
N VAL A 599 1.00 22.06 27.09
CA VAL A 599 0.61 23.12 26.17
C VAL A 599 -0.34 24.06 26.89
N SER A 600 -0.09 25.37 26.82
CA SER A 600 -0.94 26.39 27.43
C SER A 600 -1.21 27.55 26.46
N ALA A 601 -2.45 28.10 26.53
CA ALA A 601 -2.82 29.29 25.76
C ALA A 601 -2.67 30.55 26.64
N LYS A 602 -1.95 31.56 26.18
CA LYS A 602 -1.91 32.88 26.80
C LYS A 602 -3.25 33.59 26.55
N GLY A 603 -3.76 34.28 27.54
CA GLY A 603 -5.03 35.04 27.41
C GLY A 603 -6.30 34.21 27.62
N GLY A 604 -6.21 32.96 28.09
CA GLY A 604 -7.36 32.08 28.35
C GLY A 604 -7.70 31.20 27.14
N ALA A 605 -8.68 30.31 27.33
CA ALA A 605 -9.14 29.36 26.31
C ALA A 605 -9.39 30.05 24.96
N LEU A 606 -9.10 29.37 23.87
CA LEU A 606 -9.55 29.74 22.53
C LEU A 606 -11.03 30.11 22.64
N ALA A 607 -11.35 31.40 22.56
CA ALA A 607 -12.67 31.90 22.90
C ALA A 607 -13.70 31.25 21.96
N ALA A 608 -14.68 30.58 22.51
CA ALA A 608 -15.88 30.18 21.80
C ALA A 608 -16.47 31.45 21.16
N GLY A 609 -16.38 31.58 19.85
CA GLY A 609 -16.98 32.70 19.10
C GLY A 609 -16.07 33.48 18.17
N ARG A 610 -14.74 33.24 18.09
CA ARG A 610 -13.91 33.76 16.99
C ARG A 610 -13.79 32.72 15.88
N PRO A 611 -13.69 33.14 14.58
CA PRO A 611 -13.66 32.22 13.44
C PRO A 611 -12.31 31.45 13.39
N GLY A 612 -12.16 30.50 14.27
CA GLY A 612 -11.14 29.50 14.32
C GLY A 612 -11.82 28.23 14.78
N ARG A 613 -12.39 27.49 13.86
CA ARG A 613 -12.95 26.18 14.16
C ARG A 613 -11.79 25.29 14.57
N LEU A 614 -11.77 24.83 15.84
CA LEU A 614 -11.13 23.57 16.18
C LEU A 614 -11.68 22.57 15.17
N VAL A 615 -10.85 22.07 14.26
CA VAL A 615 -11.27 20.96 13.42
C VAL A 615 -11.56 19.83 14.39
N PRO A 616 -12.81 19.40 14.59
CA PRO A 616 -13.05 18.24 15.44
C PRO A 616 -12.19 17.12 14.87
N LEU A 617 -11.49 16.40 15.71
CA LEU A 617 -10.99 15.08 15.36
C LEU A 617 -12.19 14.38 14.76
N GLY A 618 -12.14 14.09 13.46
CA GLY A 618 -13.30 13.64 12.69
C GLY A 618 -14.07 12.60 13.49
N GLU A 619 -15.38 12.57 13.35
CA GLU A 619 -16.17 11.49 13.94
C GLU A 619 -15.43 10.18 13.67
N PRO A 620 -15.41 9.24 14.63
CA PRO A 620 -14.67 8.01 14.47
C PRO A 620 -15.04 7.45 13.08
N VAL A 621 -14.07 7.43 12.20
CA VAL A 621 -14.21 6.73 10.92
C VAL A 621 -14.69 5.34 11.32
N PRO A 622 -15.86 4.88 10.83
CA PRO A 622 -16.31 3.54 11.14
C PRO A 622 -15.12 2.61 10.89
N SER A 623 -14.90 1.65 11.74
CA SER A 623 -13.72 0.81 11.94
C SER A 623 -13.28 -0.01 10.72
N VAL A 624 -13.25 0.62 9.56
CA VAL A 624 -12.68 0.10 8.31
C VAL A 624 -11.74 1.17 7.80
N PRO A 625 -10.43 0.94 7.79
CA PRO A 625 -9.51 1.84 7.12
C PRO A 625 -9.90 1.96 5.65
N ALA A 626 -10.03 3.19 5.17
CA ALA A 626 -10.04 3.41 3.73
C ALA A 626 -8.70 2.91 3.16
N PRO A 627 -8.68 2.26 1.98
CA PRO A 627 -7.45 1.74 1.42
C PRO A 627 -6.40 2.84 1.31
N VAL A 628 -5.20 2.46 1.69
CA VAL A 628 -4.01 3.31 1.75
C VAL A 628 -3.67 3.92 0.38
N ALA A 629 -3.99 3.23 -0.72
CA ALA A 629 -3.80 3.67 -2.10
C ALA A 629 -4.34 5.09 -2.38
N ALA A 630 -5.38 5.52 -1.64
CA ALA A 630 -5.94 6.87 -1.81
C ALA A 630 -5.04 8.02 -1.32
N ALA A 631 -4.00 7.78 -0.51
CA ALA A 631 -3.11 8.84 -0.02
C ALA A 631 -1.78 8.91 -0.77
N GLU A 632 -1.32 7.79 -1.32
CA GLU A 632 -0.03 7.69 -2.00
C GLU A 632 -0.05 8.37 -3.37
N ALA A 633 -1.18 8.26 -4.10
CA ALA A 633 -1.37 8.96 -5.38
C ALA A 633 -1.42 10.51 -5.26
N ALA A 634 -1.71 11.05 -4.07
CA ALA A 634 -1.79 12.52 -3.89
C ALA A 634 -0.42 13.20 -3.76
N ALA A 635 0.67 12.45 -3.56
CA ALA A 635 2.02 13.01 -3.44
C ALA A 635 2.65 13.36 -4.81
N GLY A 636 2.08 12.92 -5.90
CA GLY A 636 2.62 13.08 -7.27
C GLY A 636 1.81 13.91 -8.25
N SER A 637 0.56 14.28 -7.97
CA SER A 637 -0.23 15.06 -8.94
C SER A 637 -1.19 16.06 -8.29
N THR A 638 -1.17 17.30 -8.76
CA THR A 638 -2.14 18.37 -8.46
C THR A 638 -3.44 18.27 -9.27
N GLY A 639 -3.82 17.10 -9.73
CA GLY A 639 -5.03 16.83 -10.52
C GLY A 639 -6.02 15.96 -9.75
N GLY A 640 -7.30 16.35 -9.77
CA GLY A 640 -8.38 15.64 -9.06
C GLY A 640 -8.47 14.16 -9.47
N ARG A 641 -8.78 13.31 -8.49
CA ARG A 641 -8.83 11.85 -8.62
C ARG A 641 -10.01 11.34 -9.41
N PRO A 642 -9.81 10.33 -10.27
CA PRO A 642 -10.87 9.39 -10.59
C PRO A 642 -11.04 8.38 -9.42
N VAL A 643 -12.29 8.03 -9.12
CA VAL A 643 -12.65 6.92 -8.21
C VAL A 643 -12.74 5.69 -9.11
N CYS A 644 -11.91 4.68 -8.86
CA CYS A 644 -12.04 3.36 -9.48
C CYS A 644 -13.26 2.61 -8.95
#